data_2b73c8c9320d0c9806fec8f87e1b1637
#
_entry.id   2b73c8c9320d0c9806fec8f87e1b1637
#
_cell.length_a   1.000
_cell.length_b   1.000
_cell.length_c   1.000
_cell.angle_alpha   90.00
_cell.angle_beta   90.00
_cell.angle_gamma   90.00
#
_symmetry.space_group_name_H-M   'P 1'
#
loop_
_entity.id
_entity.type
_entity.pdbx_description
1 polymer ?
#
loop_
_entity_poly.entity_id
_entity_poly.type
_entity_poly.pdbx_seq_one_letter_code
_entity_poly.pdbx_strand_id
1 'polypeptide(L)'
;MAELTPMKRQYYEIKQQYQDCLLFFRLGDFYEMFDDDARLASKLLDLALTTRDRSVENPDERTPMCGIPYHSAETYIARLIAKGYKVAICEQTEDPALAKGLVQRDVIRIITPGTVTESSMLDEHRSNYISAVYLNNGHAGVSFCDVSTGEFCCAGFDGDAVSHVINELGRFTPREVVLSMGAEENSAITEFVSSKLGAMPEHGGDKFEYLQAAELVCRQFGFEDVDKAGLGGESAAVCAVGALLAYIIETQKFDLSHINRLDIFYSGRYMELDWTTRRNLELTETLRSGEKRGSLLWVLDKTKTPMGGRLLRSWVERPLLSVVAIKRRLTAVSELYNDTVDRSELTLVMREISDMERLAARCVYGTAGGRDLRMLANCAGQLPRLKELLAGFKSLELRDICAMDALDDIRAQIDRAICDEPPFSVREGGILREGYSEEVDKLRNIRDNGTQMVTELEQRERQRTGIKKLKVGYNKVFGYYIDVPKSAGLENVPADYIRKQTLVSNERYFTQELKELENTLLTAKDRINDLEYRYFCEIRDMVAANVDRVKEAADRVARLDALCSLAEVAVRNNYTMPEVDISKELHIIEGRHPVVEQTLKDVLFVPNDTFLNDSDDRCAIVTGPNMAGKSTYMRQTALIVLMAQMGSFVPAKSATIGVVDRVFTRIGASDDLASGQSTFMVEMNEMAGILKHATASSLLILDEIGRGTSTFDGMAIARAVLEYCADKRRLGAKTMFATHYHELSALEGELGGVRNYNITAKKQGGTLVFLRKIVRGAADDSYGIEVAKLAGLPDSVISKAKGYLKELESSGIGPAVTPKAADDQISLADVGADEVRDILLRTDVNTLTPLEAMNLLFELQKKARA
;
A
#
# COMPACT_ATOMS: atom_id res chain seq x y z
N MET A 1 -17.95 9.83 -46.21
CA MET A 1 -17.36 10.13 -44.90
C MET A 1 -17.20 11.63 -44.82
N ALA A 2 -17.79 12.28 -43.83
CA ALA A 2 -17.59 13.70 -43.61
C ALA A 2 -16.10 13.96 -43.36
N GLU A 3 -15.52 14.98 -44.00
CA GLU A 3 -14.12 15.35 -43.80
C GLU A 3 -13.90 15.71 -42.34
N LEU A 4 -13.03 14.95 -41.63
CA LEU A 4 -12.68 15.21 -40.24
C LEU A 4 -12.03 16.60 -40.15
N THR A 5 -12.49 17.44 -39.24
CA THR A 5 -11.80 18.69 -38.92
C THR A 5 -10.34 18.44 -38.52
N PRO A 6 -9.41 19.37 -38.79
CA PRO A 6 -7.99 19.19 -38.43
C PRO A 6 -7.79 18.80 -36.95
N MET A 7 -8.57 19.38 -36.02
CA MET A 7 -8.55 19.09 -34.59
C MET A 7 -8.99 17.64 -34.28
N LYS A 8 -10.08 17.16 -34.88
CA LYS A 8 -10.53 15.78 -34.72
C LYS A 8 -9.52 14.79 -35.28
N ARG A 9 -8.87 15.12 -36.42
CA ARG A 9 -7.79 14.28 -36.98
C ARG A 9 -6.65 14.11 -35.97
N GLN A 10 -6.17 15.21 -35.38
CA GLN A 10 -5.13 15.19 -34.33
C GLN A 10 -5.57 14.37 -33.13
N TYR A 11 -6.84 14.49 -32.67
CA TYR A 11 -7.37 13.69 -31.59
C TYR A 11 -7.30 12.19 -31.90
N TYR A 12 -7.76 11.75 -33.06
CA TYR A 12 -7.77 10.33 -33.43
C TYR A 12 -6.35 9.77 -33.64
N GLU A 13 -5.45 10.55 -34.25
CA GLU A 13 -4.04 10.16 -34.40
C GLU A 13 -3.38 9.89 -33.03
N ILE A 14 -3.64 10.74 -32.04
CA ILE A 14 -3.15 10.55 -30.67
C ILE A 14 -3.87 9.38 -30.00
N LYS A 15 -5.21 9.31 -30.08
CA LYS A 15 -5.99 8.23 -29.47
C LYS A 15 -5.60 6.85 -30.00
N GLN A 16 -5.21 6.74 -31.25
CA GLN A 16 -4.75 5.47 -31.83
C GLN A 16 -3.48 4.95 -31.18
N GLN A 17 -2.64 5.80 -30.59
CA GLN A 17 -1.44 5.41 -29.86
C GLN A 17 -1.74 5.03 -28.40
N TYR A 18 -2.86 5.50 -27.84
CA TYR A 18 -3.24 5.32 -26.43
C TYR A 18 -4.66 4.74 -26.30
N GLN A 19 -4.90 3.60 -26.98
CA GLN A 19 -6.24 2.99 -27.09
C GLN A 19 -6.79 2.53 -25.73
N ASP A 20 -5.93 2.07 -24.83
CA ASP A 20 -6.25 1.57 -23.49
C ASP A 20 -6.45 2.68 -22.42
N CYS A 21 -6.20 3.94 -22.78
CA CYS A 21 -6.31 5.09 -21.90
C CYS A 21 -7.51 5.97 -22.24
N LEU A 22 -8.16 6.57 -21.24
CA LEU A 22 -9.08 7.69 -21.45
C LEU A 22 -8.27 8.94 -21.82
N LEU A 23 -8.47 9.47 -23.02
CA LEU A 23 -7.70 10.61 -23.52
C LEU A 23 -8.31 11.95 -23.09
N PHE A 24 -7.64 12.65 -22.16
CA PHE A 24 -7.98 14.00 -21.73
C PHE A 24 -7.31 15.02 -22.64
N PHE A 25 -8.04 15.41 -23.68
CA PHE A 25 -7.50 16.25 -24.75
C PHE A 25 -7.72 17.73 -24.47
N ARG A 26 -6.67 18.52 -24.31
CA ARG A 26 -6.73 19.94 -23.96
C ARG A 26 -7.29 20.79 -25.07
N LEU A 27 -8.41 21.48 -24.80
CA LEU A 27 -9.03 22.45 -25.70
C LEU A 27 -9.42 23.70 -24.91
N GLY A 28 -8.57 24.74 -25.02
CA GLY A 28 -8.73 25.94 -24.19
C GLY A 28 -8.69 25.65 -22.71
N ASP A 29 -9.74 25.99 -21.98
CA ASP A 29 -9.83 25.80 -20.54
C ASP A 29 -10.42 24.44 -20.12
N PHE A 30 -10.61 23.52 -21.08
CA PHE A 30 -11.19 22.21 -20.83
C PHE A 30 -10.29 21.08 -21.30
N TYR A 31 -10.39 19.94 -20.60
CA TYR A 31 -10.09 18.65 -21.18
C TYR A 31 -11.36 18.06 -21.77
N GLU A 32 -11.35 17.76 -23.05
CA GLU A 32 -12.47 17.19 -23.77
C GLU A 32 -12.17 15.74 -24.16
N MET A 33 -13.20 14.91 -24.08
CA MET A 33 -13.18 13.51 -24.47
C MET A 33 -14.23 13.32 -25.56
N PHE A 34 -13.97 12.42 -26.50
CA PHE A 34 -14.86 12.15 -27.66
C PHE A 34 -15.20 10.66 -27.74
N ASP A 35 -16.27 10.33 -28.46
CA ASP A 35 -16.75 8.99 -28.79
C ASP A 35 -16.88 8.08 -27.53
N ASP A 36 -16.25 6.92 -27.54
CA ASP A 36 -16.36 5.93 -26.46
C ASP A 36 -15.75 6.44 -25.15
N ASP A 37 -14.67 7.22 -25.22
CA ASP A 37 -14.10 7.88 -24.03
C ASP A 37 -15.11 8.84 -23.41
N ALA A 38 -15.84 9.60 -24.21
CA ALA A 38 -16.87 10.52 -23.72
C ALA A 38 -18.05 9.78 -23.08
N ARG A 39 -18.52 8.69 -23.71
CA ARG A 39 -19.61 7.86 -23.18
C ARG A 39 -19.22 7.23 -21.85
N LEU A 40 -18.02 6.68 -21.78
CA LEU A 40 -17.48 6.04 -20.59
C LEU A 40 -17.28 7.06 -19.46
N ALA A 41 -16.59 8.17 -19.74
CA ALA A 41 -16.34 9.23 -18.77
C ALA A 41 -17.64 9.88 -18.27
N SER A 42 -18.62 10.16 -19.16
CA SER A 42 -19.93 10.68 -18.79
C SER A 42 -20.63 9.77 -17.75
N LYS A 43 -20.61 8.45 -17.99
CA LYS A 43 -21.22 7.46 -17.08
C LYS A 43 -20.49 7.34 -15.74
N LEU A 44 -19.14 7.34 -15.76
CA LEU A 44 -18.33 7.13 -14.57
C LEU A 44 -18.22 8.37 -13.67
N LEU A 45 -18.29 9.56 -14.28
CA LEU A 45 -18.04 10.85 -13.62
C LEU A 45 -19.32 11.69 -13.45
N ASP A 46 -20.49 11.20 -13.93
CA ASP A 46 -21.76 11.92 -13.96
C ASP A 46 -21.68 13.24 -14.74
N LEU A 47 -21.00 13.23 -15.89
CA LEU A 47 -20.85 14.38 -16.79
C LEU A 47 -21.96 14.41 -17.83
N ALA A 48 -22.39 15.62 -18.20
CA ALA A 48 -23.33 15.79 -19.31
C ALA A 48 -22.67 15.38 -20.65
N LEU A 49 -23.30 14.47 -21.36
CA LEU A 49 -22.90 14.11 -22.71
C LEU A 49 -23.46 15.14 -23.69
N THR A 50 -22.63 15.75 -24.51
CA THR A 50 -22.97 16.81 -25.49
C THR A 50 -22.32 16.50 -26.81
N THR A 51 -22.41 17.45 -27.79
CA THR A 51 -21.77 17.35 -29.10
C THR A 51 -21.34 18.72 -29.57
N ARG A 52 -20.24 18.79 -30.33
CA ARG A 52 -19.85 19.98 -31.11
C ARG A 52 -20.49 20.04 -32.50
N ASP A 53 -20.97 18.90 -33.03
CA ASP A 53 -21.49 18.75 -34.37
C ASP A 53 -22.98 19.12 -34.44
N ARG A 54 -23.35 20.31 -33.91
CA ARG A 54 -24.75 20.77 -33.85
C ARG A 54 -25.37 20.99 -35.24
N SER A 55 -24.55 21.14 -36.28
CA SER A 55 -24.96 21.31 -37.67
C SER A 55 -25.34 20.01 -38.39
N VAL A 56 -25.01 18.85 -37.82
CA VAL A 56 -25.37 17.52 -38.30
C VAL A 56 -26.83 17.27 -37.95
N GLU A 57 -27.70 17.09 -38.99
CA GLU A 57 -29.14 16.92 -38.77
C GLU A 57 -29.49 15.63 -38.07
N ASN A 58 -28.80 14.52 -38.41
CA ASN A 58 -29.03 13.23 -37.78
C ASN A 58 -28.34 13.17 -36.41
N PRO A 59 -29.08 13.05 -35.28
CA PRO A 59 -28.50 12.95 -33.94
C PRO A 59 -27.53 11.77 -33.77
N ASP A 60 -27.75 10.64 -34.43
CA ASP A 60 -26.96 9.42 -34.29
C ASP A 60 -25.59 9.52 -35.02
N GLU A 61 -25.43 10.49 -35.91
CA GLU A 61 -24.16 10.76 -36.59
C GLU A 61 -23.31 11.83 -35.90
N ARG A 62 -23.82 12.40 -34.80
CA ARG A 62 -23.09 13.40 -34.00
C ARG A 62 -22.06 12.74 -33.09
N THR A 63 -20.84 13.24 -33.10
CA THR A 63 -19.78 12.79 -32.23
C THR A 63 -20.13 13.12 -30.77
N PRO A 64 -20.34 12.13 -29.90
CA PRO A 64 -20.54 12.39 -28.47
C PRO A 64 -19.29 12.98 -27.85
N MET A 65 -19.47 13.92 -26.95
CA MET A 65 -18.39 14.65 -26.26
C MET A 65 -18.80 14.95 -24.84
N CYS A 66 -17.85 14.86 -23.92
CA CYS A 66 -17.94 15.47 -22.60
C CYS A 66 -16.63 16.18 -22.27
N GLY A 67 -16.66 17.07 -21.29
CA GLY A 67 -15.48 17.84 -20.92
C GLY A 67 -15.50 18.27 -19.47
N ILE A 68 -14.32 18.49 -18.92
CA ILE A 68 -14.09 18.98 -17.57
C ILE A 68 -13.16 20.19 -17.60
N PRO A 69 -13.31 21.18 -16.70
CA PRO A 69 -12.36 22.27 -16.59
C PRO A 69 -10.97 21.74 -16.20
N TYR A 70 -9.91 22.19 -16.88
CA TYR A 70 -8.56 21.66 -16.66
C TYR A 70 -8.07 21.85 -15.21
N HIS A 71 -8.42 22.97 -14.59
CA HIS A 71 -8.02 23.28 -13.21
C HIS A 71 -8.68 22.40 -12.13
N SER A 72 -9.74 21.67 -12.47
CA SER A 72 -10.43 20.73 -11.60
C SER A 72 -10.22 19.27 -12.01
N ALA A 73 -9.37 19.00 -12.99
CA ALA A 73 -9.17 17.68 -13.57
C ALA A 73 -8.74 16.61 -12.55
N GLU A 74 -7.91 16.96 -11.57
CA GLU A 74 -7.40 16.03 -10.54
C GLU A 74 -8.52 15.25 -9.84
N THR A 75 -9.61 15.93 -9.43
CA THR A 75 -10.74 15.28 -8.76
C THR A 75 -11.43 14.23 -9.65
N TYR A 76 -11.53 14.50 -10.93
CA TYR A 76 -12.12 13.56 -11.88
C TYR A 76 -11.18 12.41 -12.23
N ILE A 77 -9.90 12.70 -12.40
CA ILE A 77 -8.85 11.69 -12.62
C ILE A 77 -8.81 10.74 -11.43
N ALA A 78 -8.83 11.24 -10.18
CA ALA A 78 -8.86 10.41 -8.98
C ALA A 78 -10.00 9.39 -8.98
N ARG A 79 -11.21 9.80 -9.42
CA ARG A 79 -12.38 8.91 -9.53
C ARG A 79 -12.22 7.83 -10.61
N LEU A 80 -11.52 8.12 -11.69
CA LEU A 80 -11.23 7.14 -12.75
C LEU A 80 -10.16 6.15 -12.32
N ILE A 81 -9.06 6.66 -11.75
CA ILE A 81 -7.96 5.84 -11.22
C ILE A 81 -8.44 4.89 -10.12
N ALA A 82 -9.29 5.37 -9.20
CA ALA A 82 -9.89 4.53 -8.16
C ALA A 82 -10.77 3.39 -8.71
N LYS A 83 -11.25 3.51 -9.96
CA LYS A 83 -11.99 2.48 -10.68
C LYS A 83 -11.11 1.63 -11.61
N GLY A 84 -9.78 1.81 -11.59
CA GLY A 84 -8.82 1.06 -12.38
C GLY A 84 -8.67 1.52 -13.83
N TYR A 85 -9.07 2.75 -14.19
CA TYR A 85 -8.87 3.27 -15.54
C TYR A 85 -7.59 4.08 -15.64
N LYS A 86 -6.92 4.00 -16.81
CA LYS A 86 -5.76 4.85 -17.15
C LYS A 86 -6.23 6.12 -17.82
N VAL A 87 -5.52 7.22 -17.55
CA VAL A 87 -5.83 8.54 -18.13
C VAL A 87 -4.59 9.10 -18.82
N ALA A 88 -4.66 9.34 -20.12
CA ALA A 88 -3.62 10.02 -20.89
C ALA A 88 -3.90 11.54 -20.92
N ILE A 89 -2.98 12.33 -20.37
CA ILE A 89 -3.07 13.79 -20.33
C ILE A 89 -2.42 14.36 -21.60
N CYS A 90 -3.22 14.93 -22.45
CA CYS A 90 -2.79 15.54 -23.71
C CYS A 90 -2.84 17.07 -23.60
N GLU A 91 -1.68 17.71 -23.60
CA GLU A 91 -1.49 19.16 -23.47
C GLU A 91 -1.03 19.82 -24.76
N GLN A 92 -1.20 21.14 -24.81
CA GLN A 92 -0.67 21.97 -25.88
C GLN A 92 0.85 22.12 -25.70
N THR A 93 1.62 21.73 -26.72
CA THR A 93 3.10 21.75 -26.67
C THR A 93 3.68 23.03 -27.28
N GLU A 94 2.86 23.89 -27.90
CA GLU A 94 3.25 25.21 -28.40
C GLU A 94 2.32 26.31 -27.89
N ASP A 95 2.84 27.54 -27.82
CA ASP A 95 2.05 28.70 -27.43
C ASP A 95 0.95 29.00 -28.47
N PRO A 96 -0.35 29.01 -28.07
CA PRO A 96 -1.44 29.31 -28.94
C PRO A 96 -1.33 30.67 -29.63
N ALA A 97 -0.65 31.66 -29.03
CA ALA A 97 -0.45 33.00 -29.58
C ALA A 97 0.58 33.03 -30.72
N LEU A 98 1.48 32.04 -30.77
CA LEU A 98 2.55 31.92 -31.76
C LEU A 98 2.24 30.90 -32.87
N ALA A 99 1.23 30.04 -32.66
CA ALA A 99 0.87 28.98 -33.58
C ALA A 99 0.33 29.55 -34.91
N LYS A 100 0.94 29.12 -36.03
CA LYS A 100 0.48 29.43 -37.40
C LYS A 100 -0.49 28.33 -37.86
N GLY A 101 -1.61 28.14 -37.16
CA GLY A 101 -2.58 27.12 -37.53
C GLY A 101 -3.17 26.37 -36.36
N LEU A 102 -3.26 25.04 -36.47
CA LEU A 102 -3.72 24.20 -35.38
C LEU A 102 -2.58 24.04 -34.37
N VAL A 103 -2.81 24.41 -33.10
CA VAL A 103 -1.87 24.21 -31.99
C VAL A 103 -1.52 22.73 -31.86
N GLN A 104 -0.21 22.41 -31.79
CA GLN A 104 0.26 21.05 -31.58
C GLN A 104 -0.04 20.58 -30.18
N ARG A 105 -0.35 19.30 -30.05
CA ARG A 105 -0.65 18.63 -28.78
C ARG A 105 0.04 17.28 -28.73
N ASP A 106 0.47 16.90 -27.55
CA ASP A 106 1.04 15.57 -27.30
C ASP A 106 0.63 15.09 -25.92
N VAL A 107 0.68 13.77 -25.72
CA VAL A 107 0.51 13.18 -24.40
C VAL A 107 1.77 13.41 -23.59
N ILE A 108 1.64 14.22 -22.57
CA ILE A 108 2.74 14.57 -21.67
C ILE A 108 2.90 13.59 -20.51
N ARG A 109 1.84 12.82 -20.19
CA ARG A 109 1.82 11.86 -19.09
C ARG A 109 0.65 10.89 -19.22
N ILE A 110 0.86 9.64 -18.76
CA ILE A 110 -0.20 8.66 -18.51
C ILE A 110 -0.30 8.45 -17.02
N ILE A 111 -1.48 8.68 -16.44
CA ILE A 111 -1.74 8.44 -15.03
C ILE A 111 -2.41 7.07 -14.90
N THR A 112 -1.79 6.18 -14.12
CA THR A 112 -2.28 4.84 -13.82
C THR A 112 -2.39 4.65 -12.30
N PRO A 113 -3.07 3.61 -11.78
CA PRO A 113 -3.17 3.38 -10.34
C PRO A 113 -1.82 3.32 -9.60
N GLY A 114 -0.78 2.79 -10.25
CA GLY A 114 0.57 2.64 -9.69
C GLY A 114 1.46 3.87 -9.86
N THR A 115 1.12 4.79 -10.77
CA THR A 115 1.98 5.93 -11.13
C THR A 115 1.46 7.30 -10.70
N VAL A 116 0.49 7.34 -9.80
CA VAL A 116 -0.03 8.58 -9.19
C VAL A 116 1.05 9.27 -8.36
N THR A 117 1.19 10.58 -8.52
CA THR A 117 2.12 11.44 -7.76
C THR A 117 1.42 12.60 -7.04
N GLU A 118 0.16 12.88 -7.36
CA GLU A 118 -0.65 13.93 -6.76
C GLU A 118 -1.06 13.55 -5.34
N SER A 119 -0.74 14.41 -4.36
CA SER A 119 -1.03 14.17 -2.94
C SER A 119 -2.52 13.98 -2.64
N SER A 120 -3.41 14.62 -3.43
CA SER A 120 -4.86 14.48 -3.29
C SER A 120 -5.41 13.07 -3.65
N MET A 121 -4.61 12.26 -4.35
CA MET A 121 -4.96 10.92 -4.82
C MET A 121 -4.24 9.81 -4.03
N LEU A 122 -3.27 10.16 -3.21
CA LEU A 122 -2.43 9.23 -2.44
C LEU A 122 -2.87 9.14 -0.99
N ASP A 123 -2.77 7.95 -0.41
CA ASP A 123 -2.81 7.79 1.04
C ASP A 123 -1.48 8.30 1.64
N GLU A 124 -1.56 9.20 2.62
CA GLU A 124 -0.37 9.79 3.24
C GLU A 124 0.48 8.77 4.00
N HIS A 125 -0.16 7.78 4.63
CA HIS A 125 0.49 6.77 5.47
C HIS A 125 0.76 5.44 4.76
N ARG A 126 0.56 5.38 3.44
CA ARG A 126 0.79 4.19 2.63
C ARG A 126 1.58 4.53 1.38
N SER A 127 2.57 3.68 1.06
CA SER A 127 3.28 3.76 -0.21
C SER A 127 2.37 3.29 -1.36
N ASN A 128 2.54 3.88 -2.54
CA ASN A 128 1.78 3.54 -3.74
C ASN A 128 2.67 2.77 -4.72
N TYR A 129 2.83 1.47 -4.47
CA TYR A 129 3.72 0.66 -5.28
C TYR A 129 3.13 0.26 -6.63
N ILE A 130 3.99 0.33 -7.64
CA ILE A 130 3.89 -0.40 -8.90
C ILE A 130 4.96 -1.49 -8.89
N SER A 131 4.69 -2.63 -9.52
CA SER A 131 5.59 -3.79 -9.54
C SER A 131 5.81 -4.31 -10.94
N ALA A 132 6.95 -4.97 -11.19
CA ALA A 132 7.12 -5.85 -12.34
C ALA A 132 7.54 -7.24 -11.89
N VAL A 133 7.00 -8.26 -12.55
CA VAL A 133 7.25 -9.67 -12.27
C VAL A 133 7.78 -10.37 -13.52
N TYR A 134 8.98 -10.90 -13.42
CA TYR A 134 9.59 -11.78 -14.41
C TYR A 134 9.54 -13.22 -13.91
N LEU A 135 9.10 -14.15 -14.75
CA LEU A 135 9.11 -15.59 -14.47
C LEU A 135 9.57 -16.35 -15.71
N ASN A 136 10.61 -17.17 -15.56
CA ASN A 136 11.07 -18.03 -16.62
C ASN A 136 11.83 -19.26 -16.06
N ASN A 137 11.40 -20.48 -16.43
CA ASN A 137 12.08 -21.75 -16.11
C ASN A 137 12.43 -21.94 -14.63
N GLY A 138 11.54 -21.54 -13.70
CA GLY A 138 11.76 -21.68 -12.26
C GLY A 138 12.61 -20.57 -11.62
N HIS A 139 13.06 -19.58 -12.39
CA HIS A 139 13.69 -18.37 -11.92
C HIS A 139 12.68 -17.22 -11.96
N ALA A 140 12.59 -16.44 -10.90
CA ALA A 140 11.75 -15.25 -10.88
C ALA A 140 12.53 -14.02 -10.42
N GLY A 141 12.10 -12.87 -10.94
CA GLY A 141 12.51 -11.55 -10.48
C GLY A 141 11.29 -10.71 -10.17
N VAL A 142 11.36 -9.95 -9.10
CA VAL A 142 10.34 -8.96 -8.75
C VAL A 142 10.98 -7.61 -8.50
N SER A 143 10.31 -6.55 -8.90
CA SER A 143 10.70 -5.19 -8.59
C SER A 143 9.49 -4.37 -8.17
N PHE A 144 9.72 -3.41 -7.29
CA PHE A 144 8.69 -2.52 -6.75
C PHE A 144 9.20 -1.09 -6.77
N CYS A 145 8.34 -0.15 -7.12
CA CYS A 145 8.65 1.27 -7.08
C CYS A 145 7.46 2.05 -6.53
N ASP A 146 7.72 2.95 -5.57
CA ASP A 146 6.80 4.05 -5.26
C ASP A 146 7.31 5.30 -6.00
N VAL A 147 6.66 5.61 -7.12
CA VAL A 147 7.04 6.74 -7.97
C VAL A 147 6.97 8.07 -7.20
N SER A 148 6.05 8.20 -6.23
CA SER A 148 5.85 9.43 -5.46
C SER A 148 6.98 9.75 -4.46
N THR A 149 7.75 8.74 -4.03
CA THR A 149 8.88 8.88 -3.09
C THR A 149 10.23 8.59 -3.75
N GLY A 150 10.22 7.84 -4.85
CA GLY A 150 11.41 7.31 -5.52
C GLY A 150 12.06 6.14 -4.78
N GLU A 151 11.31 5.43 -3.92
CA GLU A 151 11.72 4.15 -3.37
C GLU A 151 11.69 3.10 -4.49
N PHE A 152 12.81 2.39 -4.70
CA PHE A 152 12.91 1.33 -5.70
C PHE A 152 13.63 0.12 -5.12
N CYS A 153 13.00 -1.03 -5.22
CA CYS A 153 13.55 -2.25 -4.65
C CYS A 153 13.27 -3.49 -5.52
N CYS A 154 14.11 -4.53 -5.36
CA CYS A 154 13.99 -5.75 -6.13
C CYS A 154 14.51 -6.99 -5.38
N ALA A 155 14.10 -8.17 -5.88
CA ALA A 155 14.64 -9.46 -5.47
C ALA A 155 14.63 -10.46 -6.63
N GLY A 156 15.58 -11.40 -6.60
CA GLY A 156 15.60 -12.59 -7.44
C GLY A 156 15.33 -13.84 -6.62
N PHE A 157 14.72 -14.85 -7.23
CA PHE A 157 14.36 -16.10 -6.57
C PHE A 157 14.60 -17.30 -7.51
N ASP A 158 15.12 -18.37 -6.94
CA ASP A 158 15.31 -19.66 -7.58
C ASP A 158 14.47 -20.74 -6.88
N GLY A 159 14.13 -21.78 -7.59
CA GLY A 159 13.43 -22.94 -7.04
C GLY A 159 11.90 -22.72 -6.90
N ASP A 160 11.37 -22.43 -5.72
CA ASP A 160 9.92 -22.17 -5.50
C ASP A 160 9.55 -20.71 -5.82
N ALA A 161 9.94 -20.28 -7.01
CA ALA A 161 9.87 -18.90 -7.46
C ALA A 161 8.46 -18.29 -7.36
N VAL A 162 7.42 -19.07 -7.69
CA VAL A 162 6.01 -18.59 -7.67
C VAL A 162 5.55 -18.23 -6.26
N SER A 163 5.84 -19.08 -5.26
CA SER A 163 5.48 -18.80 -3.87
C SER A 163 6.19 -17.56 -3.34
N HIS A 164 7.47 -17.36 -3.67
CA HIS A 164 8.21 -16.16 -3.30
C HIS A 164 7.65 -14.91 -3.95
N VAL A 165 7.31 -14.96 -5.25
CA VAL A 165 6.64 -13.85 -5.96
C VAL A 165 5.33 -13.47 -5.27
N ILE A 166 4.47 -14.44 -4.96
CA ILE A 166 3.18 -14.21 -4.29
C ILE A 166 3.39 -13.56 -2.91
N ASN A 167 4.38 -14.02 -2.13
CA ASN A 167 4.68 -13.48 -0.82
C ASN A 167 5.16 -12.02 -0.89
N GLU A 168 6.02 -11.69 -1.87
CA GLU A 168 6.49 -10.32 -2.05
C GLU A 168 5.38 -9.40 -2.60
N LEU A 169 4.60 -9.84 -3.57
CA LEU A 169 3.42 -9.10 -4.03
C LEU A 169 2.44 -8.84 -2.88
N GLY A 170 2.22 -9.86 -2.03
CA GLY A 170 1.39 -9.72 -0.82
C GLY A 170 1.97 -8.77 0.23
N ARG A 171 3.30 -8.64 0.29
CA ARG A 171 4.00 -7.73 1.19
C ARG A 171 3.88 -6.27 0.76
N PHE A 172 4.16 -5.99 -0.51
CA PHE A 172 4.14 -4.63 -1.04
C PHE A 172 2.73 -4.16 -1.43
N THR A 173 1.82 -5.10 -1.68
CA THR A 173 0.44 -4.81 -2.11
C THR A 173 0.37 -3.75 -3.22
N PRO A 174 1.07 -3.97 -4.36
CA PRO A 174 1.11 -3.00 -5.44
C PRO A 174 -0.28 -2.75 -6.01
N ARG A 175 -0.50 -1.55 -6.54
CA ARG A 175 -1.74 -1.18 -7.24
C ARG A 175 -1.77 -1.63 -8.69
N GLU A 176 -0.59 -1.88 -9.24
CA GLU A 176 -0.40 -2.22 -10.63
C GLU A 176 0.79 -3.17 -10.76
N VAL A 177 0.70 -4.18 -11.62
CA VAL A 177 1.72 -5.21 -11.79
C VAL A 177 1.98 -5.46 -13.27
N VAL A 178 3.18 -5.15 -13.73
CA VAL A 178 3.65 -5.44 -15.08
C VAL A 178 4.13 -6.89 -15.11
N LEU A 179 3.55 -7.71 -15.97
CA LEU A 179 3.81 -9.14 -16.03
C LEU A 179 4.63 -9.51 -17.28
N SER A 180 5.62 -10.39 -17.12
CA SER A 180 6.23 -11.07 -18.26
C SER A 180 5.32 -12.17 -18.78
N MET A 181 5.53 -12.63 -20.02
CA MET A 181 4.75 -13.71 -20.63
C MET A 181 4.67 -14.96 -19.72
N GLY A 182 5.78 -15.40 -19.14
CA GLY A 182 5.77 -16.55 -18.21
C GLY A 182 5.01 -16.29 -16.91
N ALA A 183 4.93 -15.04 -16.44
CA ALA A 183 4.14 -14.68 -15.27
C ALA A 183 2.65 -14.59 -15.63
N GLU A 184 2.28 -14.13 -16.82
CA GLU A 184 0.90 -14.09 -17.32
C GLU A 184 0.30 -15.49 -17.54
N GLU A 185 1.11 -16.43 -18.04
CA GLU A 185 0.69 -17.82 -18.22
C GLU A 185 0.53 -18.58 -16.89
N ASN A 186 1.06 -18.04 -15.80
CA ASN A 186 0.96 -18.65 -14.47
C ASN A 186 -0.33 -18.23 -13.76
N SER A 187 -1.31 -19.14 -13.71
CA SER A 187 -2.62 -18.89 -13.12
C SER A 187 -2.57 -18.49 -11.64
N ALA A 188 -1.61 -18.97 -10.85
CA ALA A 188 -1.50 -18.64 -9.43
C ALA A 188 -1.09 -17.17 -9.24
N ILE A 189 -0.19 -16.65 -10.08
CA ILE A 189 0.24 -15.24 -10.03
C ILE A 189 -0.90 -14.34 -10.51
N THR A 190 -1.52 -14.64 -11.65
CA THR A 190 -2.58 -13.80 -12.24
C THR A 190 -3.84 -13.76 -11.38
N GLU A 191 -4.25 -14.89 -10.79
CA GLU A 191 -5.35 -14.94 -9.84
C GLU A 191 -5.03 -14.16 -8.56
N PHE A 192 -3.81 -14.26 -8.04
CA PHE A 192 -3.38 -13.52 -6.86
C PHE A 192 -3.40 -12.02 -7.11
N VAL A 193 -2.85 -11.55 -8.23
CA VAL A 193 -2.81 -10.14 -8.62
C VAL A 193 -4.22 -9.56 -8.77
N SER A 194 -5.08 -10.22 -9.54
CA SER A 194 -6.41 -9.69 -9.86
C SER A 194 -7.43 -9.89 -8.73
N SER A 195 -7.49 -11.09 -8.12
CA SER A 195 -8.56 -11.45 -7.18
C SER A 195 -8.20 -11.19 -5.72
N LYS A 196 -6.95 -11.41 -5.31
CA LYS A 196 -6.55 -11.26 -3.90
C LYS A 196 -6.02 -9.84 -3.61
N LEU A 197 -5.21 -9.27 -4.51
CA LEU A 197 -4.70 -7.90 -4.35
C LEU A 197 -5.67 -6.85 -4.91
N GLY A 198 -6.48 -7.19 -5.92
CA GLY A 198 -7.25 -6.22 -6.69
C GLY A 198 -6.37 -5.24 -7.45
N ALA A 199 -5.15 -5.67 -7.80
CA ALA A 199 -4.19 -4.87 -8.55
C ALA A 199 -4.46 -5.00 -10.06
N MET A 200 -4.09 -3.97 -10.81
CA MET A 200 -4.24 -3.95 -12.26
C MET A 200 -3.07 -4.70 -12.91
N PRO A 201 -3.32 -5.81 -13.63
CA PRO A 201 -2.29 -6.49 -14.39
C PRO A 201 -2.01 -5.75 -15.71
N GLU A 202 -0.73 -5.61 -16.06
CA GLU A 202 -0.26 -5.00 -17.29
C GLU A 202 0.64 -5.96 -18.08
N HIS A 203 0.46 -5.94 -19.38
CA HIS A 203 1.32 -6.72 -20.29
C HIS A 203 2.66 -6.04 -20.49
N GLY A 204 3.75 -6.72 -20.09
CA GLY A 204 5.10 -6.14 -20.17
C GLY A 204 5.79 -6.30 -21.52
N GLY A 205 5.45 -7.33 -22.29
CA GLY A 205 6.02 -7.58 -23.61
C GLY A 205 7.56 -7.63 -23.62
N ASP A 206 8.14 -6.93 -24.60
CA ASP A 206 9.61 -6.89 -24.83
C ASP A 206 10.40 -6.11 -23.74
N LYS A 207 9.72 -5.43 -22.82
CA LYS A 207 10.36 -4.66 -21.71
C LYS A 207 11.21 -5.54 -20.80
N PHE A 208 10.97 -6.85 -20.78
CA PHE A 208 11.73 -7.84 -20.00
C PHE A 208 12.97 -8.39 -20.69
N GLU A 209 13.35 -7.84 -21.84
CA GLU A 209 14.55 -8.33 -22.56
C GLU A 209 15.82 -7.93 -21.81
N TYR A 210 16.67 -8.95 -21.48
CA TYR A 210 17.79 -8.78 -20.55
C TYR A 210 18.78 -7.68 -20.95
N LEU A 211 19.17 -7.61 -22.23
CA LEU A 211 20.17 -6.64 -22.66
C LEU A 211 19.68 -5.20 -22.52
N GLN A 212 18.43 -4.94 -22.89
CA GLN A 212 17.80 -3.63 -22.74
C GLN A 212 17.58 -3.28 -21.27
N ALA A 213 17.11 -4.27 -20.48
CA ALA A 213 16.92 -4.13 -19.06
C ALA A 213 18.24 -3.78 -18.34
N ALA A 214 19.32 -4.50 -18.63
CA ALA A 214 20.64 -4.26 -18.03
C ALA A 214 21.18 -2.86 -18.34
N GLU A 215 21.08 -2.42 -19.61
CA GLU A 215 21.49 -1.08 -20.01
C GLU A 215 20.69 0.00 -19.27
N LEU A 216 19.37 -0.17 -19.16
CA LEU A 216 18.49 0.77 -18.50
C LEU A 216 18.76 0.87 -16.99
N VAL A 217 19.00 -0.28 -16.33
CA VAL A 217 19.39 -0.36 -14.92
C VAL A 217 20.70 0.40 -14.68
N CYS A 218 21.75 0.10 -15.47
CA CYS A 218 23.04 0.75 -15.32
C CYS A 218 22.95 2.26 -15.54
N ARG A 219 22.20 2.69 -16.54
CA ARG A 219 21.99 4.13 -16.83
C ARG A 219 21.23 4.85 -15.72
N GLN A 220 20.15 4.26 -15.21
CA GLN A 220 19.30 4.90 -14.21
C GLN A 220 20.00 5.07 -12.86
N PHE A 221 20.72 4.03 -12.41
CA PHE A 221 21.35 4.03 -11.08
C PHE A 221 22.85 4.41 -11.13
N GLY A 222 23.39 4.73 -12.30
CA GLY A 222 24.76 5.19 -12.44
C GLY A 222 25.84 4.12 -12.26
N PHE A 223 25.53 2.84 -12.52
CA PHE A 223 26.48 1.73 -12.44
C PHE A 223 27.17 1.48 -13.80
N GLU A 224 28.41 1.02 -13.76
CA GLU A 224 29.14 0.62 -14.97
C GLU A 224 28.63 -0.71 -15.56
N ASP A 225 28.22 -1.63 -14.68
CA ASP A 225 27.64 -2.92 -15.02
C ASP A 225 26.67 -3.42 -13.92
N VAL A 226 25.89 -4.45 -14.22
CA VAL A 226 24.91 -5.03 -13.30
C VAL A 226 25.55 -5.73 -12.10
N ASP A 227 26.81 -6.19 -12.22
CA ASP A 227 27.54 -6.82 -11.11
C ASP A 227 27.87 -5.79 -10.04
N LYS A 228 28.26 -4.56 -10.44
CA LYS A 228 28.49 -3.43 -9.53
C LYS A 228 27.21 -2.90 -8.91
N ALA A 229 26.07 -3.11 -9.57
CA ALA A 229 24.77 -2.85 -8.99
C ALA A 229 24.38 -3.85 -7.88
N GLY A 230 25.15 -4.93 -7.69
CA GLY A 230 24.82 -6.01 -6.77
C GLY A 230 23.85 -7.05 -7.34
N LEU A 231 23.58 -7.00 -8.65
CA LEU A 231 22.67 -7.91 -9.36
C LEU A 231 23.43 -9.00 -10.15
N GLY A 232 24.73 -9.16 -9.88
CA GLY A 232 25.55 -10.20 -10.52
C GLY A 232 25.00 -11.60 -10.26
N GLY A 233 24.68 -12.32 -11.35
CA GLY A 233 24.03 -13.64 -11.26
C GLY A 233 22.51 -13.62 -11.14
N GLU A 234 21.87 -12.48 -10.87
CA GLU A 234 20.43 -12.29 -10.65
C GLU A 234 19.71 -11.80 -11.93
N SER A 235 19.88 -12.53 -13.05
CA SER A 235 19.33 -12.09 -14.35
C SER A 235 17.81 -11.85 -14.33
N ALA A 236 17.05 -12.62 -13.57
CA ALA A 236 15.61 -12.45 -13.42
C ALA A 236 15.24 -11.12 -12.70
N ALA A 237 16.02 -10.73 -11.69
CA ALA A 237 15.84 -9.44 -11.01
C ALA A 237 16.19 -8.28 -11.94
N VAL A 238 17.28 -8.40 -12.76
CA VAL A 238 17.64 -7.39 -13.77
C VAL A 238 16.49 -7.17 -14.76
N CYS A 239 15.91 -8.27 -15.30
CA CYS A 239 14.76 -8.18 -16.20
C CYS A 239 13.55 -7.48 -15.55
N ALA A 240 13.24 -7.81 -14.29
CA ALA A 240 12.13 -7.18 -13.58
C ALA A 240 12.36 -5.68 -13.31
N VAL A 241 13.58 -5.29 -12.89
CA VAL A 241 13.95 -3.88 -12.66
C VAL A 241 13.88 -3.08 -13.95
N GLY A 242 14.50 -3.62 -15.03
CA GLY A 242 14.49 -2.95 -16.34
C GLY A 242 13.10 -2.77 -16.92
N ALA A 243 12.26 -3.79 -16.82
CA ALA A 243 10.87 -3.71 -17.29
C ALA A 243 10.06 -2.66 -16.53
N LEU A 244 10.21 -2.60 -15.21
CA LEU A 244 9.53 -1.60 -14.38
C LEU A 244 9.99 -0.18 -14.72
N LEU A 245 11.31 0.05 -14.87
CA LEU A 245 11.86 1.33 -15.29
C LEU A 245 11.34 1.74 -16.67
N ALA A 246 11.35 0.80 -17.64
CA ALA A 246 10.84 1.07 -18.99
C ALA A 246 9.37 1.50 -18.95
N TYR A 247 8.54 0.82 -18.17
CA TYR A 247 7.13 1.17 -18.00
C TYR A 247 6.93 2.54 -17.33
N ILE A 248 7.69 2.86 -16.29
CA ILE A 248 7.62 4.16 -15.62
C ILE A 248 8.06 5.29 -16.56
N ILE A 249 9.12 5.11 -17.35
CA ILE A 249 9.60 6.08 -18.34
C ILE A 249 8.53 6.32 -19.42
N GLU A 250 7.91 5.26 -19.91
CA GLU A 250 6.86 5.35 -20.94
C GLU A 250 5.62 6.10 -20.43
N THR A 251 5.22 5.87 -19.18
CA THR A 251 4.02 6.47 -18.60
C THR A 251 4.24 7.88 -18.07
N GLN A 252 5.39 8.14 -17.46
CA GLN A 252 5.62 9.42 -16.78
C GLN A 252 6.19 10.49 -17.71
N LYS A 253 7.08 10.12 -18.65
CA LYS A 253 7.74 11.05 -19.58
C LYS A 253 8.45 12.24 -18.93
N PHE A 254 8.77 12.13 -17.63
CA PHE A 254 9.48 13.13 -16.82
C PHE A 254 10.89 12.67 -16.45
N ASP A 255 11.64 13.58 -15.83
CA ASP A 255 12.89 13.25 -15.16
C ASP A 255 12.62 12.32 -13.95
N LEU A 256 13.34 11.20 -13.90
CA LEU A 256 13.27 10.18 -12.84
C LEU A 256 14.53 10.21 -11.94
N SER A 257 15.28 11.32 -11.93
CA SER A 257 16.55 11.42 -11.18
C SER A 257 16.41 11.22 -9.67
N HIS A 258 15.20 11.36 -9.11
CA HIS A 258 14.90 11.04 -7.71
C HIS A 258 14.84 9.52 -7.46
N ILE A 259 14.71 8.67 -8.50
CA ILE A 259 14.82 7.21 -8.43
C ILE A 259 16.27 6.84 -8.70
N ASN A 260 17.14 6.98 -7.70
CA ASN A 260 18.60 6.84 -7.85
C ASN A 260 19.23 5.81 -6.91
N ARG A 261 18.41 5.15 -6.10
CA ARG A 261 18.84 4.05 -5.23
C ARG A 261 18.04 2.80 -5.52
N LEU A 262 18.74 1.68 -5.63
CA LEU A 262 18.18 0.35 -5.78
C LEU A 262 18.43 -0.43 -4.51
N ASP A 263 17.37 -0.79 -3.77
CA ASP A 263 17.46 -1.65 -2.59
C ASP A 263 17.20 -3.10 -3.00
N ILE A 264 18.23 -3.96 -2.86
CA ILE A 264 18.15 -5.37 -3.22
C ILE A 264 17.84 -6.16 -1.96
N PHE A 265 16.75 -6.90 -1.96
CA PHE A 265 16.47 -7.79 -0.83
C PHE A 265 17.16 -9.13 -1.04
N TYR A 266 17.90 -9.51 -0.04
CA TYR A 266 18.44 -10.87 0.07
C TYR A 266 17.68 -11.62 1.15
N SER A 267 17.44 -12.91 0.91
CA SER A 267 16.95 -13.81 1.94
C SER A 267 17.86 -13.75 3.17
N GLY A 268 17.27 -13.71 4.38
CA GLY A 268 18.02 -13.69 5.63
C GLY A 268 18.29 -12.31 6.26
N ARG A 269 17.87 -11.19 5.64
CA ARG A 269 17.92 -9.87 6.29
C ARG A 269 16.73 -9.62 7.21
N TYR A 270 15.55 -10.09 6.81
CA TYR A 270 14.29 -9.92 7.51
C TYR A 270 13.61 -11.25 7.77
N MET A 271 12.77 -11.30 8.80
CA MET A 271 11.89 -12.44 9.06
C MET A 271 10.96 -12.65 7.87
N GLU A 272 10.87 -13.89 7.41
CA GLU A 272 9.94 -14.24 6.33
C GLU A 272 8.54 -14.47 6.92
N LEU A 273 7.58 -13.75 6.35
CA LEU A 273 6.16 -13.85 6.66
C LEU A 273 5.41 -14.08 5.33
N ASP A 274 4.70 -15.19 5.24
CA ASP A 274 3.86 -15.43 4.08
C ASP A 274 2.59 -14.54 4.11
N TRP A 275 1.91 -14.46 2.98
CA TRP A 275 0.68 -13.68 2.84
C TRP A 275 -0.39 -14.10 3.86
N THR A 276 -0.56 -15.43 4.05
CA THR A 276 -1.54 -16.00 4.97
C THR A 276 -1.25 -15.61 6.41
N THR A 277 0.00 -15.68 6.84
CA THR A 277 0.44 -15.28 8.19
C THR A 277 0.20 -13.80 8.46
N ARG A 278 0.53 -12.92 7.50
CA ARG A 278 0.27 -11.46 7.66
C ARG A 278 -1.21 -11.17 7.87
N ARG A 279 -2.07 -11.81 7.09
CA ARG A 279 -3.52 -11.69 7.20
C ARG A 279 -4.05 -12.29 8.51
N ASN A 280 -3.64 -13.51 8.86
CA ASN A 280 -4.12 -14.20 10.05
C ASN A 280 -3.73 -13.48 11.34
N LEU A 281 -2.57 -12.82 11.37
CA LEU A 281 -2.12 -12.00 12.49
C LEU A 281 -2.64 -10.57 12.45
N GLU A 282 -3.36 -10.18 11.39
CA GLU A 282 -3.93 -8.84 11.21
C GLU A 282 -2.87 -7.74 11.46
N LEU A 283 -1.73 -7.85 10.78
CA LEU A 283 -0.58 -6.97 11.04
C LEU A 283 -0.86 -5.52 10.69
N THR A 284 -1.43 -5.25 9.53
CA THR A 284 -1.67 -3.89 9.03
C THR A 284 -3.14 -3.56 8.81
N GLU A 285 -3.98 -4.57 8.58
CA GLU A 285 -5.41 -4.45 8.31
C GLU A 285 -6.14 -5.65 8.90
N THR A 286 -7.43 -5.47 9.26
CA THR A 286 -8.28 -6.55 9.79
C THR A 286 -8.77 -7.49 8.68
N LEU A 287 -8.91 -8.77 8.98
CA LEU A 287 -9.39 -9.79 8.03
C LEU A 287 -10.78 -9.50 7.46
N ARG A 288 -11.67 -8.98 8.30
CA ARG A 288 -13.10 -8.86 7.98
C ARG A 288 -13.45 -7.58 7.25
N SER A 289 -12.91 -6.44 7.67
CA SER A 289 -13.27 -5.12 7.12
C SER A 289 -12.17 -4.48 6.28
N GLY A 290 -10.93 -5.03 6.27
CA GLY A 290 -9.79 -4.41 5.59
C GLY A 290 -9.36 -3.06 6.18
N GLU A 291 -9.79 -2.77 7.42
CA GLU A 291 -9.50 -1.50 8.08
C GLU A 291 -8.21 -1.59 8.92
N LYS A 292 -7.49 -0.47 9.02
CA LYS A 292 -6.34 -0.34 9.91
C LYS A 292 -6.74 -0.51 11.39
N ARG A 293 -7.92 0.01 11.79
CA ARG A 293 -8.42 -0.08 13.16
C ARG A 293 -8.70 -1.52 13.55
N GLY A 294 -8.02 -2.02 14.58
CA GLY A 294 -8.08 -3.40 15.04
C GLY A 294 -6.91 -4.25 14.59
N SER A 295 -5.94 -3.70 13.85
CA SER A 295 -4.68 -4.36 13.47
C SER A 295 -3.55 -4.07 14.46
N LEU A 296 -2.41 -4.77 14.36
CA LEU A 296 -1.21 -4.47 15.13
C LEU A 296 -0.71 -3.04 14.83
N LEU A 297 -0.67 -2.65 13.55
CA LEU A 297 -0.26 -1.32 13.13
C LEU A 297 -1.12 -0.21 13.76
N TRP A 298 -2.43 -0.42 13.91
CA TRP A 298 -3.29 0.55 14.59
C TRP A 298 -2.88 0.81 16.05
N VAL A 299 -2.43 -0.22 16.75
CA VAL A 299 -1.92 -0.08 18.13
C VAL A 299 -0.63 0.71 18.16
N LEU A 300 0.32 0.36 17.28
CA LEU A 300 1.68 0.87 17.28
C LEU A 300 1.83 2.25 16.66
N ASP A 301 0.95 2.62 15.71
CA ASP A 301 1.09 3.85 14.95
C ASP A 301 0.49 5.07 15.69
N LYS A 302 1.41 5.86 16.23
CA LYS A 302 1.18 7.19 16.80
C LYS A 302 2.10 8.22 16.15
N THR A 303 2.61 7.90 14.96
CA THR A 303 3.47 8.79 14.18
C THR A 303 2.79 10.12 13.88
N LYS A 304 3.59 11.14 13.61
CA LYS A 304 3.12 12.51 13.34
C LYS A 304 3.40 12.94 11.90
N THR A 305 4.31 12.23 11.24
CA THR A 305 4.69 12.51 9.86
C THR A 305 4.21 11.38 8.94
N PRO A 306 3.80 11.68 7.70
CA PRO A 306 3.46 10.65 6.71
C PRO A 306 4.61 9.66 6.48
N MET A 307 5.84 10.15 6.40
CA MET A 307 7.06 9.35 6.21
C MET A 307 7.28 8.36 7.36
N GLY A 308 7.10 8.82 8.61
CA GLY A 308 7.17 7.96 9.79
C GLY A 308 6.10 6.87 9.78
N GLY A 309 4.88 7.19 9.35
CA GLY A 309 3.80 6.21 9.22
C GLY A 309 4.09 5.12 8.19
N ARG A 310 4.62 5.48 7.01
CA ARG A 310 5.06 4.52 5.98
C ARG A 310 6.19 3.64 6.49
N LEU A 311 7.18 4.23 7.14
CA LEU A 311 8.31 3.49 7.68
C LEU A 311 7.89 2.51 8.79
N LEU A 312 7.02 2.92 9.70
CA LEU A 312 6.53 2.06 10.79
C LEU A 312 5.71 0.88 10.22
N ARG A 313 4.89 1.10 9.20
CA ARG A 313 4.20 0.02 8.46
C ARG A 313 5.23 -0.98 7.91
N SER A 314 6.26 -0.48 7.24
CA SER A 314 7.34 -1.32 6.72
C SER A 314 8.07 -2.11 7.83
N TRP A 315 8.27 -1.54 9.01
CA TRP A 315 8.88 -2.26 10.13
C TRP A 315 7.99 -3.38 10.67
N VAL A 316 6.68 -3.19 10.72
CA VAL A 316 5.72 -4.23 11.11
C VAL A 316 5.73 -5.39 10.10
N GLU A 317 5.85 -5.07 8.81
CA GLU A 317 5.85 -6.06 7.73
C GLU A 317 7.20 -6.76 7.53
N ARG A 318 8.29 -6.18 8.07
CA ARG A 318 9.70 -6.65 7.90
C ARG A 318 10.45 -6.69 9.23
N PRO A 319 10.09 -7.58 10.18
CA PRO A 319 10.87 -7.74 11.42
C PRO A 319 12.31 -8.15 11.11
N LEU A 320 13.25 -7.70 11.93
CA LEU A 320 14.68 -7.90 11.72
C LEU A 320 15.12 -9.30 12.19
N LEU A 321 16.16 -9.85 11.54
CA LEU A 321 16.87 -11.05 12.00
C LEU A 321 18.16 -10.73 12.74
N SER A 322 18.76 -9.57 12.49
CA SER A 322 20.00 -9.15 13.14
C SER A 322 19.76 -8.70 14.58
N VAL A 323 20.25 -9.48 15.55
CA VAL A 323 20.19 -9.12 16.98
C VAL A 323 20.81 -7.73 17.24
N VAL A 324 21.89 -7.39 16.53
CA VAL A 324 22.56 -6.09 16.68
C VAL A 324 21.64 -4.96 16.24
N ALA A 325 20.98 -5.11 15.09
CA ALA A 325 20.06 -4.09 14.58
C ALA A 325 18.80 -3.97 15.46
N ILE A 326 18.27 -5.09 15.97
CA ILE A 326 17.16 -5.11 16.91
C ILE A 326 17.52 -4.37 18.21
N LYS A 327 18.68 -4.70 18.82
CA LYS A 327 19.15 -4.06 20.06
C LYS A 327 19.42 -2.56 19.85
N ARG A 328 19.92 -2.17 18.68
CA ARG A 328 20.12 -0.76 18.33
C ARG A 328 18.79 0.04 18.38
N ARG A 329 17.70 -0.51 17.81
CA ARG A 329 16.36 0.10 17.89
C ARG A 329 15.81 0.08 19.32
N LEU A 330 15.88 -1.07 20.00
CA LEU A 330 15.40 -1.21 21.38
C LEU A 330 16.08 -0.21 22.34
N THR A 331 17.38 0.04 22.18
CA THR A 331 18.11 1.01 23.00
C THR A 331 17.60 2.44 22.72
N ALA A 332 17.33 2.80 21.48
CA ALA A 332 16.77 4.11 21.14
C ALA A 332 15.35 4.29 21.70
N VAL A 333 14.51 3.26 21.55
CA VAL A 333 13.15 3.28 22.14
C VAL A 333 13.23 3.39 23.66
N SER A 334 14.20 2.72 24.31
CA SER A 334 14.40 2.77 25.78
C SER A 334 14.79 4.17 26.25
N GLU A 335 15.66 4.87 25.54
CA GLU A 335 16.00 6.25 25.89
C GLU A 335 14.78 7.18 25.77
N LEU A 336 14.05 7.09 24.65
CA LEU A 336 12.82 7.86 24.43
C LEU A 336 11.67 7.47 25.38
N TYR A 337 11.62 6.21 25.84
CA TYR A 337 10.67 5.75 26.83
C TYR A 337 10.91 6.42 28.19
N ASN A 338 12.18 6.52 28.61
CA ASN A 338 12.57 7.08 29.90
C ASN A 338 12.51 8.60 29.91
N ASP A 339 12.77 9.28 28.77
CA ASP A 339 12.69 10.72 28.65
C ASP A 339 11.38 11.17 28.01
N THR A 340 10.36 11.31 28.86
CA THR A 340 9.01 11.70 28.44
C THR A 340 8.94 13.17 27.99
N VAL A 341 9.79 14.05 28.55
CA VAL A 341 9.77 15.48 28.25
C VAL A 341 10.30 15.71 26.85
N ASP A 342 11.53 15.28 26.57
CA ASP A 342 12.16 15.46 25.28
C ASP A 342 11.39 14.71 24.18
N ARG A 343 10.88 13.50 24.47
CA ARG A 343 9.99 12.78 23.52
C ARG A 343 8.74 13.60 23.18
N SER A 344 8.13 14.26 24.15
CA SER A 344 6.92 15.08 23.88
C SER A 344 7.26 16.31 23.05
N GLU A 345 8.37 16.98 23.34
CA GLU A 345 8.87 18.11 22.55
C GLU A 345 9.19 17.68 21.11
N LEU A 346 9.94 16.58 20.91
CA LEU A 346 10.21 15.99 19.60
C LEU A 346 8.92 15.74 18.82
N THR A 347 7.93 15.16 19.48
CA THR A 347 6.62 14.86 18.89
C THR A 347 5.87 16.14 18.46
N LEU A 348 5.97 17.21 19.22
CA LEU A 348 5.37 18.51 18.87
C LEU A 348 6.04 19.14 17.64
N VAL A 349 7.38 19.10 17.60
CA VAL A 349 8.14 19.64 16.45
C VAL A 349 7.83 18.83 15.18
N MET A 350 7.76 17.50 15.27
CA MET A 350 7.48 16.64 14.12
C MET A 350 6.07 16.84 13.52
N ARG A 351 5.10 17.33 14.27
CA ARG A 351 3.76 17.68 13.73
C ARG A 351 3.78 18.79 12.68
N GLU A 352 4.78 19.65 12.74
CA GLU A 352 4.97 20.76 11.79
C GLU A 352 5.72 20.32 10.51
N ILE A 353 6.15 19.05 10.44
CA ILE A 353 6.89 18.50 9.31
C ILE A 353 5.93 17.76 8.38
N SER A 354 5.78 18.29 7.18
CA SER A 354 5.03 17.67 6.08
C SER A 354 5.84 16.57 5.38
N ASP A 355 5.27 15.96 4.35
CA ASP A 355 5.89 14.88 3.57
C ASP A 355 7.05 15.39 2.70
N MET A 356 8.24 15.46 3.28
CA MET A 356 9.45 15.95 2.59
C MET A 356 9.83 15.08 1.39
N GLU A 357 9.60 13.77 1.44
CA GLU A 357 9.93 12.85 0.34
C GLU A 357 9.09 13.18 -0.90
N ARG A 358 7.76 13.25 -0.74
CA ARG A 358 6.84 13.57 -1.83
C ARG A 358 6.99 15.01 -2.32
N LEU A 359 7.31 15.97 -1.44
CA LEU A 359 7.61 17.34 -1.84
C LEU A 359 8.88 17.41 -2.71
N ALA A 360 9.94 16.70 -2.33
CA ALA A 360 11.18 16.64 -3.10
C ALA A 360 10.99 15.99 -4.46
N ALA A 361 10.26 14.87 -4.53
CA ALA A 361 9.92 14.21 -5.80
C ALA A 361 9.15 15.13 -6.75
N ARG A 362 8.18 15.91 -6.24
CA ARG A 362 7.42 16.89 -7.04
C ARG A 362 8.31 18.00 -7.60
N CYS A 363 9.38 18.38 -6.91
CA CYS A 363 10.36 19.32 -7.45
C CYS A 363 11.08 18.70 -8.65
N VAL A 364 11.49 17.44 -8.58
CA VAL A 364 12.14 16.72 -9.71
C VAL A 364 11.20 16.59 -10.90
N TYR A 365 9.92 16.23 -10.67
CA TYR A 365 8.92 16.15 -11.74
C TYR A 365 8.56 17.50 -12.39
N GLY A 366 8.98 18.61 -11.77
CA GLY A 366 8.58 19.94 -12.24
C GLY A 366 7.14 20.33 -11.92
N THR A 367 6.42 19.52 -11.13
CA THR A 367 5.02 19.74 -10.73
C THR A 367 4.85 20.51 -9.42
N ALA A 368 5.93 20.69 -8.65
CA ALA A 368 5.90 21.47 -7.42
C ALA A 368 5.50 22.92 -7.69
N GLY A 369 4.62 23.46 -6.83
CA GLY A 369 4.21 24.87 -6.82
C GLY A 369 4.94 25.71 -5.78
N GLY A 370 4.65 27.00 -5.74
CA GLY A 370 5.24 27.90 -4.74
C GLY A 370 4.94 27.48 -3.29
N ARG A 371 3.73 26.97 -3.05
CA ARG A 371 3.31 26.45 -1.73
C ARG A 371 4.11 25.22 -1.31
N ASP A 372 4.46 24.33 -2.25
CA ASP A 372 5.26 23.15 -1.94
C ASP A 372 6.67 23.51 -1.50
N LEU A 373 7.30 24.49 -2.18
CA LEU A 373 8.60 25.02 -1.77
C LEU A 373 8.53 25.67 -0.38
N ARG A 374 7.47 26.43 -0.07
CA ARG A 374 7.27 27.00 1.27
C ARG A 374 7.10 25.92 2.33
N MET A 375 6.31 24.88 2.04
CA MET A 375 6.17 23.74 2.96
C MET A 375 7.52 23.06 3.21
N LEU A 376 8.33 22.85 2.17
CA LEU A 376 9.66 22.27 2.32
C LEU A 376 10.59 23.16 3.17
N ALA A 377 10.58 24.48 2.94
CA ALA A 377 11.35 25.43 3.76
C ALA A 377 10.91 25.44 5.24
N ASN A 378 9.60 25.34 5.48
CA ASN A 378 9.05 25.22 6.84
C ASN A 378 9.50 23.93 7.51
N CYS A 379 9.49 22.78 6.80
CA CYS A 379 10.02 21.51 7.30
C CYS A 379 11.50 21.62 7.65
N ALA A 380 12.33 22.16 6.74
CA ALA A 380 13.75 22.39 6.99
C ALA A 380 13.99 23.30 8.20
N GLY A 381 13.09 24.26 8.44
CA GLY A 381 13.11 25.14 9.60
C GLY A 381 12.96 24.43 10.95
N GLN A 382 12.39 23.24 10.98
CA GLN A 382 12.20 22.44 12.20
C GLN A 382 13.43 21.55 12.51
N LEU A 383 14.25 21.22 11.51
CA LEU A 383 15.37 20.28 11.67
C LEU A 383 16.41 20.72 12.70
N PRO A 384 16.83 22.01 12.77
CA PRO A 384 17.75 22.47 13.82
C PRO A 384 17.21 22.22 15.23
N ARG A 385 15.91 22.44 15.46
CA ARG A 385 15.28 22.19 16.76
C ARG A 385 15.26 20.72 17.13
N LEU A 386 14.99 19.82 16.15
CA LEU A 386 15.12 18.38 16.38
C LEU A 386 16.54 17.97 16.79
N LYS A 387 17.55 18.54 16.12
CA LYS A 387 18.98 18.29 16.46
C LYS A 387 19.32 18.75 17.86
N GLU A 388 18.85 19.92 18.29
CA GLU A 388 19.05 20.42 19.66
C GLU A 388 18.49 19.47 20.70
N LEU A 389 17.23 19.01 20.52
CA LEU A 389 16.58 18.07 21.42
C LEU A 389 17.27 16.70 21.45
N LEU A 390 17.81 16.27 20.30
CA LEU A 390 18.50 14.98 20.18
C LEU A 390 19.93 15.00 20.75
N ALA A 391 20.53 16.15 20.99
CA ALA A 391 21.94 16.26 21.42
C ALA A 391 22.24 15.58 22.77
N GLY A 392 21.22 15.40 23.63
CA GLY A 392 21.36 14.75 24.94
C GLY A 392 21.35 13.23 24.91
N PHE A 393 20.85 12.60 23.84
CA PHE A 393 20.71 11.16 23.72
C PHE A 393 22.03 10.45 23.37
N LYS A 394 22.19 9.22 23.84
CA LYS A 394 23.46 8.47 23.77
C LYS A 394 23.40 7.27 22.83
N SER A 395 22.21 6.72 22.56
CA SER A 395 22.06 5.56 21.67
C SER A 395 22.61 5.86 20.27
N LEU A 396 23.22 4.86 19.66
CA LEU A 396 23.82 4.99 18.33
C LEU A 396 22.79 5.41 17.27
N GLU A 397 21.54 4.93 17.39
CA GLU A 397 20.47 5.26 16.45
C GLU A 397 20.07 6.73 16.56
N LEU A 398 19.81 7.25 17.75
CA LEU A 398 19.44 8.65 17.95
C LEU A 398 20.60 9.63 17.62
N ARG A 399 21.84 9.21 17.86
CA ARG A 399 23.02 9.98 17.45
C ARG A 399 23.20 10.05 15.94
N ASP A 400 22.94 8.95 15.24
CA ASP A 400 22.95 8.93 13.78
C ASP A 400 21.84 9.84 13.21
N ILE A 401 20.64 9.79 13.80
CA ILE A 401 19.56 10.70 13.45
C ILE A 401 19.93 12.17 13.74
N CYS A 402 20.54 12.47 14.88
CA CYS A 402 21.01 13.82 15.25
C CYS A 402 22.03 14.39 14.24
N ALA A 403 22.80 13.53 13.56
CA ALA A 403 23.74 13.92 12.52
C ALA A 403 23.08 14.32 11.18
N MET A 404 21.72 14.43 11.13
CA MET A 404 21.01 14.84 9.91
C MET A 404 21.47 16.21 9.41
N ASP A 405 21.41 16.40 8.09
CA ASP A 405 21.59 17.70 7.44
C ASP A 405 20.39 18.61 7.77
N ALA A 406 20.66 19.82 8.22
CA ALA A 406 19.60 20.78 8.58
C ALA A 406 18.99 21.48 7.35
N LEU A 407 19.57 21.32 6.16
CA LEU A 407 19.14 21.91 4.89
C LEU A 407 19.05 23.46 4.94
N ASP A 408 19.87 24.09 5.78
CA ASP A 408 19.81 25.55 6.04
C ASP A 408 20.04 26.37 4.77
N ASP A 409 20.93 25.93 3.89
CA ASP A 409 21.20 26.54 2.59
C ASP A 409 20.01 26.50 1.64
N ILE A 410 19.34 25.37 1.56
CA ILE A 410 18.13 25.18 0.75
C ILE A 410 17.00 26.05 1.30
N ARG A 411 16.81 26.01 2.62
CA ARG A 411 15.84 26.86 3.30
C ARG A 411 16.09 28.34 3.03
N ALA A 412 17.33 28.83 3.23
CA ALA A 412 17.69 30.22 3.04
C ALA A 412 17.43 30.69 1.59
N GLN A 413 17.68 29.84 0.59
CA GLN A 413 17.39 30.18 -0.81
C GLN A 413 15.87 30.28 -1.06
N ILE A 414 15.08 29.35 -0.55
CA ILE A 414 13.63 29.40 -0.69
C ILE A 414 13.05 30.61 0.06
N ASP A 415 13.49 30.87 1.31
CA ASP A 415 13.06 31.99 2.13
C ASP A 415 13.36 33.33 1.50
N ARG A 416 14.52 33.46 0.81
CA ARG A 416 14.91 34.65 0.08
C ARG A 416 14.07 34.88 -1.17
N ALA A 417 13.70 33.79 -1.88
CA ALA A 417 13.10 33.89 -3.21
C ALA A 417 11.57 33.89 -3.18
N ILE A 418 10.96 33.00 -2.39
CA ILE A 418 9.52 32.72 -2.42
C ILE A 418 8.81 33.50 -1.32
N CYS A 419 7.70 34.17 -1.63
CA CYS A 419 6.88 34.89 -0.65
C CYS A 419 6.21 33.91 0.35
N ASP A 420 5.74 34.44 1.49
CA ASP A 420 5.19 33.59 2.58
C ASP A 420 3.87 32.93 2.20
N GLU A 421 3.04 33.59 1.41
CA GLU A 421 1.76 33.08 0.91
C GLU A 421 1.74 33.12 -0.63
N PRO A 422 2.40 32.16 -1.31
CA PRO A 422 2.44 32.15 -2.76
C PRO A 422 1.07 31.78 -3.35
N PRO A 423 0.72 32.31 -4.53
CA PRO A 423 -0.52 32.00 -5.21
C PRO A 423 -0.63 30.51 -5.56
N PHE A 424 -1.82 30.06 -5.91
CA PHE A 424 -2.05 28.66 -6.28
C PHE A 424 -1.35 28.34 -7.62
N SER A 425 -1.48 29.24 -8.61
CA SER A 425 -0.88 29.06 -9.93
C SER A 425 0.45 29.79 -10.03
N VAL A 426 1.50 29.07 -10.44
CA VAL A 426 2.84 29.64 -10.64
C VAL A 426 2.94 30.61 -11.83
N ARG A 427 1.92 30.70 -12.69
CA ARG A 427 1.89 31.57 -13.89
C ARG A 427 1.07 32.84 -13.69
N GLU A 428 0.45 33.02 -12.52
CA GLU A 428 -0.36 34.21 -12.22
C GLU A 428 0.48 35.40 -11.69
N GLY A 429 1.74 35.15 -11.38
CA GLY A 429 2.64 36.14 -10.79
C GLY A 429 2.42 36.28 -9.27
N GLY A 430 3.27 37.06 -8.59
CA GLY A 430 3.21 37.27 -7.14
C GLY A 430 3.85 36.14 -6.33
N ILE A 431 4.70 35.31 -6.91
CA ILE A 431 5.39 34.21 -6.26
C ILE A 431 6.65 34.69 -5.53
N LEU A 432 7.40 35.59 -6.18
CA LEU A 432 8.68 36.05 -5.66
C LEU A 432 8.52 37.09 -4.55
N ARG A 433 9.38 36.99 -3.55
CA ARG A 433 9.50 37.99 -2.48
C ARG A 433 10.03 39.29 -3.05
N GLU A 434 9.57 40.43 -2.53
CA GLU A 434 10.12 41.76 -2.83
C GLU A 434 11.59 41.82 -2.39
N GLY A 435 12.44 42.42 -3.21
CA GLY A 435 13.90 42.52 -3.00
C GLY A 435 14.71 41.32 -3.52
N TYR A 436 14.04 40.27 -4.09
CA TYR A 436 14.76 39.14 -4.67
C TYR A 436 15.42 39.49 -6.01
N SER A 437 14.72 40.24 -6.87
CA SER A 437 15.22 40.67 -8.18
C SER A 437 14.90 42.11 -8.46
N GLU A 438 15.97 42.94 -8.66
CA GLU A 438 15.81 44.36 -9.01
C GLU A 438 14.99 44.58 -10.30
N GLU A 439 15.09 43.63 -11.27
CA GLU A 439 14.34 43.74 -12.53
C GLU A 439 12.86 43.57 -12.30
N VAL A 440 12.45 42.54 -11.53
CA VAL A 440 11.05 42.31 -11.17
C VAL A 440 10.50 43.48 -10.34
N ASP A 441 11.27 43.99 -9.37
CA ASP A 441 10.82 45.10 -8.51
C ASP A 441 10.64 46.39 -9.28
N LYS A 442 11.53 46.70 -10.23
CA LYS A 442 11.34 47.81 -11.17
C LYS A 442 10.06 47.69 -11.98
N LEU A 443 9.79 46.50 -12.50
CA LEU A 443 8.56 46.25 -13.26
C LEU A 443 7.30 46.32 -12.39
N ARG A 444 7.36 45.82 -11.14
CA ARG A 444 6.26 45.95 -10.16
C ARG A 444 5.98 47.42 -9.85
N ASN A 445 7.04 48.24 -9.64
CA ASN A 445 6.91 49.68 -9.46
C ASN A 445 6.20 50.36 -10.64
N ILE A 446 6.55 49.97 -11.89
CA ILE A 446 5.87 50.46 -13.09
C ILE A 446 4.40 50.08 -13.08
N ARG A 447 4.08 48.84 -12.76
CA ARG A 447 2.68 48.33 -12.69
C ARG A 447 1.87 49.07 -11.61
N ASP A 448 2.42 49.22 -10.43
CA ASP A 448 1.73 49.78 -9.27
C ASP A 448 1.56 51.29 -9.39
N ASN A 449 2.59 51.98 -9.86
CA ASN A 449 2.51 53.41 -10.23
C ASN A 449 1.66 53.66 -11.47
N GLY A 450 1.48 52.67 -12.30
CA GLY A 450 0.62 52.75 -13.51
C GLY A 450 -0.82 53.13 -13.20
N THR A 451 -1.39 52.67 -12.10
CA THR A 451 -2.73 53.06 -11.64
C THR A 451 -2.76 54.56 -11.28
N GLN A 452 -1.71 55.04 -10.67
CA GLN A 452 -1.53 56.46 -10.38
C GLN A 452 -1.37 57.26 -11.66
N MET A 453 -0.55 56.78 -12.60
CA MET A 453 -0.34 57.44 -13.91
C MET A 453 -1.66 57.51 -14.70
N VAL A 454 -2.48 56.47 -14.67
CA VAL A 454 -3.83 56.50 -15.28
C VAL A 454 -4.74 57.53 -14.60
N THR A 455 -4.67 57.62 -13.26
CA THR A 455 -5.42 58.61 -12.47
C THR A 455 -4.95 60.05 -12.74
N GLU A 456 -3.66 60.28 -12.86
CA GLU A 456 -3.07 61.55 -13.22
C GLU A 456 -3.43 61.96 -14.65
N LEU A 457 -3.42 60.98 -15.59
CA LEU A 457 -3.89 61.22 -16.96
C LEU A 457 -5.39 61.61 -16.95
N GLU A 458 -6.20 60.90 -16.17
CA GLU A 458 -7.63 61.20 -16.01
C GLU A 458 -7.82 62.65 -15.51
N GLN A 459 -7.10 63.05 -14.44
CA GLN A 459 -7.18 64.40 -13.90
C GLN A 459 -6.71 65.44 -14.88
N ARG A 460 -5.60 65.22 -15.59
CA ARG A 460 -5.08 66.12 -16.60
C ARG A 460 -6.05 66.27 -17.76
N GLU A 461 -6.63 65.16 -18.25
CA GLU A 461 -7.62 65.17 -19.32
C GLU A 461 -8.94 65.83 -18.91
N ARG A 462 -9.36 65.67 -17.63
CA ARG A 462 -10.48 66.44 -17.08
C ARG A 462 -10.25 67.98 -17.07
N GLN A 463 -9.04 68.37 -16.70
CA GLN A 463 -8.64 69.78 -16.73
C GLN A 463 -8.54 70.34 -18.16
N ARG A 464 -7.94 69.60 -19.07
CA ARG A 464 -7.77 69.97 -20.49
C ARG A 464 -9.10 70.11 -21.19
N THR A 465 -10.04 69.18 -20.98
CA THR A 465 -11.33 69.15 -21.69
C THR A 465 -12.44 69.87 -20.97
N GLY A 466 -12.31 70.19 -19.66
CA GLY A 466 -13.34 70.78 -18.83
C GLY A 466 -14.47 69.78 -18.50
N ILE A 467 -14.42 68.55 -18.93
CA ILE A 467 -15.45 67.55 -18.74
C ILE A 467 -15.35 66.92 -17.35
N LYS A 468 -16.08 67.40 -16.36
CA LYS A 468 -15.99 66.97 -14.96
C LYS A 468 -16.27 65.48 -14.72
N LYS A 469 -17.06 64.87 -15.57
CA LYS A 469 -17.48 63.44 -15.44
C LYS A 469 -16.67 62.50 -16.36
N LEU A 470 -15.61 62.95 -16.99
CA LEU A 470 -14.68 62.12 -17.75
C LEU A 470 -14.04 61.09 -16.80
N LYS A 471 -13.96 59.84 -17.24
CA LYS A 471 -13.28 58.76 -16.49
C LYS A 471 -12.43 57.95 -17.45
N VAL A 472 -11.27 57.48 -16.95
CA VAL A 472 -10.51 56.45 -17.63
C VAL A 472 -10.90 55.09 -17.07
N GLY A 473 -11.32 54.17 -17.92
CA GLY A 473 -11.72 52.81 -17.53
C GLY A 473 -10.93 51.76 -18.32
N TYR A 474 -11.00 50.51 -17.85
CA TYR A 474 -10.38 49.36 -18.49
C TYR A 474 -11.44 48.29 -18.82
N ASN A 475 -11.32 47.68 -20.00
CA ASN A 475 -12.15 46.56 -20.41
C ASN A 475 -11.27 45.47 -21.07
N LYS A 476 -11.46 44.21 -20.70
CA LYS A 476 -10.65 43.07 -21.19
C LYS A 476 -10.61 42.96 -22.73
N VAL A 477 -11.69 43.35 -23.41
CA VAL A 477 -11.80 43.27 -24.90
C VAL A 477 -11.22 44.48 -25.59
N PHE A 478 -11.36 45.68 -24.98
CA PHE A 478 -11.02 46.94 -25.63
C PHE A 478 -9.82 47.64 -24.98
N GLY A 479 -9.27 47.14 -23.86
CA GLY A 479 -8.18 47.78 -23.11
C GLY A 479 -8.65 49.06 -22.43
N TYR A 480 -7.70 49.99 -22.15
CA TYR A 480 -8.00 51.27 -21.53
C TYR A 480 -8.78 52.19 -22.49
N TYR A 481 -9.69 52.99 -21.96
CA TYR A 481 -10.51 53.94 -22.68
C TYR A 481 -10.87 55.14 -21.81
N ILE A 482 -11.06 56.30 -22.46
CA ILE A 482 -11.61 57.50 -21.85
C ILE A 482 -13.11 57.47 -22.06
N ASP A 483 -13.90 57.43 -20.99
CA ASP A 483 -15.37 57.42 -20.99
C ASP A 483 -15.90 58.84 -20.89
N VAL A 484 -16.54 59.31 -21.92
CA VAL A 484 -17.10 60.65 -22.00
C VAL A 484 -18.61 60.57 -22.09
N PRO A 485 -19.36 61.19 -21.12
CA PRO A 485 -20.79 61.25 -21.17
C PRO A 485 -21.30 62.09 -22.31
N LYS A 486 -22.29 61.62 -23.07
CA LYS A 486 -22.93 62.39 -24.14
C LYS A 486 -23.52 63.75 -23.67
N SER A 487 -23.88 63.86 -22.39
CA SER A 487 -24.34 65.09 -21.76
C SER A 487 -23.28 66.19 -21.66
N ALA A 488 -22.01 65.87 -21.91
CA ALA A 488 -20.94 66.86 -21.82
C ALA A 488 -20.76 67.68 -23.08
N GLY A 489 -21.47 67.39 -24.16
CA GLY A 489 -21.35 68.04 -25.45
C GLY A 489 -20.17 67.50 -26.31
N LEU A 490 -20.41 67.01 -27.50
CA LEU A 490 -19.36 66.47 -28.39
C LEU A 490 -18.39 67.53 -28.88
N GLU A 491 -18.76 68.81 -28.80
CA GLU A 491 -17.93 69.97 -29.16
C GLU A 491 -16.71 70.17 -28.26
N ASN A 492 -16.80 69.62 -27.03
CA ASN A 492 -15.70 69.70 -26.02
C ASN A 492 -14.69 68.51 -26.11
N VAL A 493 -14.93 67.55 -27.04
CA VAL A 493 -14.01 66.45 -27.25
C VAL A 493 -12.84 66.89 -28.14
N PRO A 494 -11.58 66.76 -27.69
CA PRO A 494 -10.41 67.15 -28.50
C PRO A 494 -10.26 66.36 -29.79
N ALA A 495 -9.69 66.94 -30.83
CA ALA A 495 -9.48 66.31 -32.10
C ALA A 495 -8.54 65.08 -32.08
N ASP A 496 -7.69 64.99 -31.07
CA ASP A 496 -6.77 63.88 -30.83
C ASP A 496 -7.44 62.63 -30.17
N TYR A 497 -8.72 62.75 -29.77
CA TYR A 497 -9.49 61.63 -29.24
C TYR A 497 -10.00 60.76 -30.39
N ILE A 498 -9.52 59.50 -30.42
CA ILE A 498 -9.96 58.55 -31.44
C ILE A 498 -11.12 57.74 -30.85
N ARG A 499 -12.30 57.80 -31.47
CA ARG A 499 -13.50 57.09 -31.01
C ARG A 499 -13.36 55.58 -31.17
N LYS A 500 -13.59 54.86 -30.08
CA LYS A 500 -13.46 53.36 -29.99
C LYS A 500 -14.82 52.69 -29.95
N GLN A 501 -15.77 53.23 -29.15
CA GLN A 501 -17.11 52.66 -29.00
C GLN A 501 -18.14 53.70 -28.63
N THR A 502 -19.36 53.59 -29.17
CA THR A 502 -20.52 54.40 -28.81
C THR A 502 -21.49 53.58 -27.99
N LEU A 503 -21.79 54.05 -26.77
CA LEU A 503 -22.79 53.47 -25.86
C LEU A 503 -24.05 54.36 -25.85
N VAL A 504 -25.11 53.90 -25.13
CA VAL A 504 -26.36 54.64 -25.04
C VAL A 504 -26.17 56.00 -24.39
N SER A 505 -25.41 56.04 -23.25
CA SER A 505 -25.22 57.24 -22.41
C SER A 505 -23.86 57.91 -22.57
N ASN A 506 -22.83 57.18 -23.04
CA ASN A 506 -21.42 57.60 -23.08
C ASN A 506 -20.80 57.25 -24.41
N GLU A 507 -19.66 57.89 -24.72
CA GLU A 507 -18.78 57.51 -25.82
C GLU A 507 -17.40 57.20 -25.26
N ARG A 508 -16.75 56.19 -25.83
CA ARG A 508 -15.44 55.75 -25.40
C ARG A 508 -14.41 56.11 -26.45
N TYR A 509 -13.35 56.75 -25.96
CA TYR A 509 -12.25 57.23 -26.76
C TYR A 509 -10.94 56.66 -26.27
N PHE A 510 -9.87 56.75 -27.05
CA PHE A 510 -8.52 56.59 -26.64
C PHE A 510 -7.63 57.70 -27.27
N THR A 511 -6.53 58.03 -26.59
CA THR A 511 -5.47 58.89 -27.08
C THR A 511 -4.23 58.07 -27.36
N GLN A 512 -3.30 58.61 -28.12
CA GLN A 512 -2.02 57.91 -28.38
C GLN A 512 -1.22 57.70 -27.06
N GLU A 513 -1.26 58.69 -26.17
CA GLU A 513 -0.62 58.61 -24.87
C GLU A 513 -1.24 57.49 -23.98
N LEU A 514 -2.57 57.37 -23.95
CA LEU A 514 -3.26 56.30 -23.22
C LEU A 514 -2.90 54.93 -23.77
N LYS A 515 -2.76 54.81 -25.10
CA LYS A 515 -2.35 53.56 -25.73
C LYS A 515 -0.90 53.19 -25.48
N GLU A 516 0.00 54.14 -25.42
CA GLU A 516 1.41 53.91 -25.04
C GLU A 516 1.54 53.53 -23.58
N LEU A 517 0.75 54.14 -22.69
CA LEU A 517 0.67 53.77 -21.27
C LEU A 517 0.12 52.35 -21.10
N GLU A 518 -0.95 52.02 -21.86
CA GLU A 518 -1.54 50.68 -21.89
C GLU A 518 -0.52 49.61 -22.30
N ASN A 519 0.18 49.84 -23.39
CA ASN A 519 1.19 48.91 -23.89
C ASN A 519 2.31 48.69 -22.82
N THR A 520 2.74 49.78 -22.16
CA THR A 520 3.75 49.71 -21.11
C THR A 520 3.27 48.86 -19.93
N LEU A 521 2.02 49.06 -19.47
CA LEU A 521 1.44 48.31 -18.35
C LEU A 521 1.20 46.86 -18.65
N LEU A 522 0.67 46.52 -19.81
CA LEU A 522 0.42 45.14 -20.25
C LEU A 522 1.72 44.38 -20.43
N THR A 523 2.69 44.99 -21.15
CA THR A 523 4.02 44.41 -21.35
C THR A 523 4.75 44.17 -20.01
N ALA A 524 4.63 45.14 -19.08
CA ALA A 524 5.24 44.97 -17.73
C ALA A 524 4.62 43.78 -16.99
N LYS A 525 3.30 43.60 -17.06
CA LYS A 525 2.61 42.48 -16.37
C LYS A 525 3.06 41.13 -16.93
N ASP A 526 3.04 40.97 -18.25
CA ASP A 526 3.44 39.71 -18.88
C ASP A 526 4.92 39.40 -18.59
N ARG A 527 5.78 40.41 -18.68
CA ARG A 527 7.22 40.29 -18.36
C ARG A 527 7.47 39.96 -16.88
N ILE A 528 6.68 40.50 -15.95
CA ILE A 528 6.76 40.13 -14.53
C ILE A 528 6.45 38.62 -14.39
N ASN A 529 5.32 38.15 -14.98
CA ASN A 529 4.91 36.76 -14.87
C ASN A 529 5.97 35.80 -15.45
N ASP A 530 6.55 36.13 -16.60
CA ASP A 530 7.60 35.32 -17.24
C ASP A 530 8.88 35.28 -16.41
N LEU A 531 9.31 36.42 -15.86
CA LEU A 531 10.50 36.51 -15.04
C LEU A 531 10.30 35.77 -13.70
N GLU A 532 9.16 35.98 -13.04
CA GLU A 532 8.83 35.29 -11.80
C GLU A 532 8.75 33.77 -12.00
N TYR A 533 8.16 33.32 -13.11
CA TYR A 533 8.12 31.89 -13.44
C TYR A 533 9.53 31.33 -13.70
N ARG A 534 10.39 32.05 -14.41
CA ARG A 534 11.78 31.63 -14.65
C ARG A 534 12.55 31.49 -13.34
N TYR A 535 12.53 32.50 -12.47
CA TYR A 535 13.20 32.43 -11.17
C TYR A 535 12.61 31.35 -10.27
N PHE A 536 11.31 31.17 -10.29
CA PHE A 536 10.66 30.05 -9.58
C PHE A 536 11.22 28.71 -10.07
N CYS A 537 11.32 28.49 -11.38
CA CYS A 537 11.91 27.27 -11.92
C CYS A 537 13.37 27.08 -11.48
N GLU A 538 14.18 28.13 -11.47
CA GLU A 538 15.57 28.07 -11.00
C GLU A 538 15.65 27.59 -9.53
N ILE A 539 14.77 28.09 -8.65
CA ILE A 539 14.71 27.64 -7.24
C ILE A 539 14.21 26.20 -7.12
N ARG A 540 13.17 25.83 -7.86
CA ARG A 540 12.66 24.46 -7.90
C ARG A 540 13.75 23.48 -8.36
N ASP A 541 14.44 23.79 -9.44
CA ASP A 541 15.50 22.96 -10.02
C ASP A 541 16.73 22.87 -9.09
N MET A 542 17.02 23.91 -8.33
CA MET A 542 18.02 23.87 -7.25
C MET A 542 17.63 22.86 -6.17
N VAL A 543 16.36 22.82 -5.75
CA VAL A 543 15.87 21.82 -4.79
C VAL A 543 15.96 20.42 -5.42
N ALA A 544 15.56 20.25 -6.66
CA ALA A 544 15.65 18.98 -7.39
C ALA A 544 17.09 18.46 -7.47
N ALA A 545 18.06 19.32 -7.73
CA ALA A 545 19.50 18.97 -7.73
C ALA A 545 20.02 18.51 -6.35
N ASN A 546 19.32 18.85 -5.26
CA ASN A 546 19.67 18.46 -3.89
C ASN A 546 18.70 17.40 -3.32
N VAL A 547 17.96 16.68 -4.16
CA VAL A 547 16.92 15.72 -3.74
C VAL A 547 17.43 14.66 -2.77
N ASP A 548 18.67 14.18 -2.94
CA ASP A 548 19.25 13.16 -2.07
C ASP A 548 19.44 13.64 -0.63
N ARG A 549 19.87 14.90 -0.45
CA ARG A 549 20.03 15.52 0.88
C ARG A 549 18.67 15.63 1.57
N VAL A 550 17.64 16.03 0.82
CA VAL A 550 16.27 16.13 1.33
C VAL A 550 15.72 14.76 1.72
N LYS A 551 15.91 13.73 0.86
CA LYS A 551 15.49 12.35 1.15
C LYS A 551 16.22 11.75 2.35
N GLU A 552 17.52 12.02 2.51
CA GLU A 552 18.29 11.57 3.68
C GLU A 552 17.80 12.21 4.97
N ALA A 553 17.51 13.50 4.96
CA ALA A 553 16.92 14.18 6.11
C ALA A 553 15.51 13.64 6.43
N ALA A 554 14.70 13.38 5.40
CA ALA A 554 13.36 12.79 5.52
C ALA A 554 13.39 11.39 6.13
N ASP A 555 14.32 10.51 5.70
CA ASP A 555 14.51 9.18 6.28
C ASP A 555 14.85 9.27 7.78
N ARG A 556 15.74 10.17 8.16
CA ARG A 556 16.11 10.38 9.57
C ARG A 556 14.94 10.87 10.42
N VAL A 557 14.12 11.78 9.89
CA VAL A 557 12.88 12.23 10.54
C VAL A 557 11.88 11.08 10.64
N ALA A 558 11.71 10.28 9.61
CA ALA A 558 10.81 9.12 9.60
C ALA A 558 11.22 8.09 10.66
N ARG A 559 12.53 7.80 10.77
CA ARG A 559 13.07 6.90 11.81
C ARG A 559 12.83 7.44 13.21
N LEU A 560 13.05 8.74 13.43
CA LEU A 560 12.78 9.38 14.71
C LEU A 560 11.31 9.27 15.10
N ASP A 561 10.41 9.56 14.17
CA ASP A 561 8.97 9.53 14.39
C ASP A 561 8.47 8.11 14.70
N ALA A 562 8.95 7.11 13.97
CA ALA A 562 8.65 5.71 14.23
C ALA A 562 9.14 5.27 15.63
N LEU A 563 10.35 5.66 16.03
CA LEU A 563 10.90 5.36 17.37
C LEU A 563 10.12 6.08 18.49
N CYS A 564 9.76 7.34 18.29
CA CYS A 564 8.91 8.09 19.22
C CYS A 564 7.52 7.45 19.35
N SER A 565 6.94 6.99 18.24
CA SER A 565 5.66 6.27 18.23
C SER A 565 5.73 4.99 19.08
N LEU A 566 6.76 4.16 18.88
CA LEU A 566 6.95 2.94 19.67
C LEU A 566 7.15 3.24 21.15
N ALA A 567 7.91 4.27 21.50
CA ALA A 567 8.12 4.70 22.87
C ALA A 567 6.84 5.27 23.51
N GLU A 568 6.05 6.06 22.77
CA GLU A 568 4.75 6.58 23.24
C GLU A 568 3.78 5.44 23.57
N VAL A 569 3.67 4.46 22.66
CA VAL A 569 2.81 3.29 22.85
C VAL A 569 3.28 2.44 24.03
N ALA A 570 4.58 2.26 24.19
CA ALA A 570 5.15 1.50 25.29
C ALA A 570 4.82 2.14 26.67
N VAL A 571 4.95 3.45 26.81
CA VAL A 571 4.58 4.17 28.05
C VAL A 571 3.08 4.07 28.30
N ARG A 572 2.25 4.32 27.28
CA ARG A 572 0.79 4.36 27.40
C ARG A 572 0.21 3.00 27.83
N ASN A 573 0.78 1.90 27.31
CA ASN A 573 0.24 0.56 27.45
C ASN A 573 1.05 -0.31 28.43
N ASN A 574 2.02 0.25 29.17
CA ASN A 574 2.91 -0.48 30.07
C ASN A 574 3.58 -1.69 29.39
N TYR A 575 4.23 -1.44 28.24
CA TYR A 575 5.05 -2.44 27.56
C TYR A 575 6.47 -2.45 28.12
N THR A 576 7.13 -3.59 28.05
CA THR A 576 8.48 -3.78 28.57
C THR A 576 9.49 -4.03 27.47
N MET A 577 10.75 -3.65 27.71
CA MET A 577 11.85 -3.93 26.80
C MET A 577 12.13 -5.44 26.76
N PRO A 578 12.02 -6.12 25.62
CA PRO A 578 12.38 -7.53 25.53
C PRO A 578 13.90 -7.70 25.45
N GLU A 579 14.39 -8.82 25.98
CA GLU A 579 15.73 -9.30 25.72
C GLU A 579 15.70 -10.14 24.44
N VAL A 580 16.52 -9.77 23.43
CA VAL A 580 16.58 -10.50 22.15
C VAL A 580 17.98 -11.06 21.95
N ASP A 581 18.07 -12.36 21.67
CA ASP A 581 19.33 -13.09 21.54
C ASP A 581 19.26 -14.21 20.49
N ILE A 582 20.28 -15.09 20.46
CA ILE A 582 20.38 -16.24 19.57
C ILE A 582 20.09 -17.58 20.27
N SER A 583 19.53 -17.56 21.50
CA SER A 583 19.33 -18.74 22.34
C SER A 583 18.33 -19.76 21.80
N LYS A 584 17.48 -19.37 20.85
CA LYS A 584 16.31 -20.12 20.35
C LYS A 584 15.22 -20.36 21.42
N GLU A 585 15.27 -19.67 22.55
CA GLU A 585 14.24 -19.74 23.58
C GLU A 585 13.21 -18.64 23.40
N LEU A 586 11.95 -18.93 23.67
CA LEU A 586 10.88 -17.97 23.82
C LEU A 586 10.34 -18.08 25.25
N HIS A 587 10.63 -17.09 26.07
CA HIS A 587 10.18 -17.02 27.45
C HIS A 587 9.45 -15.69 27.67
N ILE A 588 8.13 -15.74 27.73
CA ILE A 588 7.25 -14.58 27.89
C ILE A 588 6.49 -14.75 29.20
N ILE A 589 6.62 -13.81 30.11
CA ILE A 589 5.93 -13.80 31.41
C ILE A 589 4.82 -12.76 31.36
N GLU A 590 3.60 -13.17 31.74
CA GLU A 590 2.41 -12.33 31.75
C GLU A 590 2.17 -11.60 30.41
N GLY A 591 2.31 -12.34 29.30
CA GLY A 591 2.06 -11.81 27.94
C GLY A 591 0.60 -11.42 27.75
N ARG A 592 0.35 -10.32 27.02
CA ARG A 592 -0.96 -9.80 26.68
C ARG A 592 -1.09 -9.66 25.17
N HIS A 593 -2.30 -9.75 24.66
CA HIS A 593 -2.54 -9.56 23.22
C HIS A 593 -2.66 -8.05 22.90
N PRO A 594 -1.73 -7.46 22.12
CA PRO A 594 -1.61 -6.02 21.96
C PRO A 594 -2.90 -5.36 21.42
N VAL A 595 -3.62 -6.05 20.54
CA VAL A 595 -4.84 -5.51 19.92
C VAL A 595 -6.06 -5.76 20.80
N VAL A 596 -6.22 -6.99 21.33
CA VAL A 596 -7.40 -7.35 22.11
C VAL A 596 -7.47 -6.54 23.40
N GLU A 597 -6.35 -6.30 24.08
CA GLU A 597 -6.34 -5.47 25.29
C GLU A 597 -6.80 -4.04 25.04
N GLN A 598 -6.61 -3.48 23.83
CA GLN A 598 -7.07 -2.14 23.46
C GLN A 598 -8.54 -2.10 23.02
N THR A 599 -9.12 -3.24 22.66
CA THR A 599 -10.53 -3.32 22.21
C THR A 599 -11.49 -3.65 23.35
N LEU A 600 -11.00 -4.24 24.43
CA LEU A 600 -11.78 -4.51 25.64
C LEU A 600 -12.08 -3.21 26.38
N LYS A 601 -13.37 -2.89 26.59
CA LYS A 601 -13.78 -1.62 27.24
C LYS A 601 -13.93 -1.75 28.76
N ASP A 602 -14.48 -2.88 29.23
CA ASP A 602 -14.91 -3.03 30.64
C ASP A 602 -14.31 -4.28 31.35
N VAL A 603 -13.45 -5.01 30.66
CA VAL A 603 -12.85 -6.24 31.17
C VAL A 603 -11.34 -6.20 31.01
N LEU A 604 -10.61 -6.47 32.07
CA LEU A 604 -9.15 -6.59 32.02
C LEU A 604 -8.75 -7.83 31.21
N PHE A 605 -7.73 -7.69 30.38
CA PHE A 605 -7.13 -8.81 29.67
C PHE A 605 -6.40 -9.73 30.69
N VAL A 606 -6.62 -11.04 30.57
CA VAL A 606 -5.94 -12.02 31.44
C VAL A 606 -4.58 -12.38 30.83
N PRO A 607 -3.46 -12.00 31.48
CA PRO A 607 -2.13 -12.28 30.95
C PRO A 607 -1.76 -13.76 31.07
N ASN A 608 -0.97 -14.26 30.10
CA ASN A 608 -0.52 -15.65 30.06
C ASN A 608 0.99 -15.78 29.83
N ASP A 609 1.59 -16.80 30.42
CA ASP A 609 2.99 -17.13 30.22
C ASP A 609 3.15 -18.03 29.01
N THR A 610 4.28 -17.88 28.30
CA THR A 610 4.65 -18.78 27.19
C THR A 610 6.10 -19.17 27.34
N PHE A 611 6.34 -20.46 27.24
CA PHE A 611 7.69 -21.02 27.25
C PHE A 611 7.84 -22.02 26.12
N LEU A 612 8.78 -21.78 25.20
CA LEU A 612 9.17 -22.69 24.13
C LEU A 612 10.70 -22.66 23.99
N ASN A 613 11.31 -23.83 23.80
CA ASN A 613 12.75 -23.96 23.56
C ASN A 613 13.03 -25.00 22.46
N ASP A 614 14.28 -25.27 22.18
CA ASP A 614 14.65 -26.29 21.20
C ASP A 614 14.89 -27.68 21.84
N SER A 615 14.64 -27.87 23.17
CA SER A 615 14.86 -29.12 23.91
C SER A 615 13.54 -29.78 24.34
N ASP A 616 13.09 -29.49 25.56
CA ASP A 616 12.00 -30.20 26.21
C ASP A 616 10.61 -29.61 26.01
N ASP A 617 10.52 -28.34 25.65
CA ASP A 617 9.29 -27.60 25.43
C ASP A 617 9.27 -26.99 24.01
N ARG A 618 9.43 -27.86 22.99
CA ARG A 618 9.46 -27.42 21.60
C ARG A 618 8.06 -27.26 21.01
N CYS A 619 7.19 -28.20 21.33
CA CYS A 619 5.81 -28.23 20.85
C CYS A 619 4.85 -28.13 22.04
N ALA A 620 4.04 -27.06 22.07
CA ALA A 620 3.01 -26.85 23.06
C ALA A 620 1.66 -27.30 22.47
N ILE A 621 1.08 -28.41 22.96
CA ILE A 621 -0.30 -28.81 22.63
C ILE A 621 -1.23 -28.02 23.53
N VAL A 622 -2.10 -27.19 22.95
CA VAL A 622 -3.05 -26.34 23.68
C VAL A 622 -4.47 -26.91 23.52
N THR A 623 -5.02 -27.45 24.60
CA THR A 623 -6.38 -28.01 24.63
C THR A 623 -7.36 -27.13 25.39
N GLY A 624 -8.64 -27.40 25.30
CA GLY A 624 -9.71 -26.69 26.04
C GLY A 624 -10.88 -26.25 25.14
N PRO A 625 -11.93 -25.64 25.73
CA PRO A 625 -13.15 -25.32 24.99
C PRO A 625 -12.94 -24.21 23.94
N ASN A 626 -13.80 -24.22 22.92
CA ASN A 626 -13.92 -23.09 22.00
C ASN A 626 -14.38 -21.84 22.77
N MET A 627 -14.01 -20.67 22.29
CA MET A 627 -14.26 -19.36 22.89
C MET A 627 -13.46 -19.08 24.19
N ALA A 628 -12.68 -20.04 24.70
CA ALA A 628 -11.88 -19.83 25.89
C ALA A 628 -10.64 -18.93 25.64
N GLY A 629 -10.21 -18.79 24.37
CA GLY A 629 -9.12 -17.90 23.97
C GLY A 629 -7.84 -18.60 23.50
N LYS A 630 -7.86 -19.87 23.11
CA LYS A 630 -6.69 -20.62 22.56
C LYS A 630 -6.02 -19.87 21.41
N SER A 631 -6.77 -19.59 20.36
CA SER A 631 -6.26 -18.87 19.16
C SER A 631 -5.74 -17.47 19.50
N THR A 632 -6.40 -16.77 20.44
CA THR A 632 -5.94 -15.47 20.94
C THR A 632 -4.58 -15.56 21.61
N TYR A 633 -4.37 -16.59 22.47
CA TYR A 633 -3.11 -16.85 23.15
C TYR A 633 -1.97 -17.17 22.16
N MET A 634 -2.23 -18.00 21.16
CA MET A 634 -1.21 -18.32 20.16
C MET A 634 -0.86 -17.12 19.27
N ARG A 635 -1.87 -16.35 18.82
CA ARG A 635 -1.63 -15.10 18.09
C ARG A 635 -0.85 -14.08 18.91
N GLN A 636 -1.19 -13.94 20.19
CA GLN A 636 -0.45 -13.10 21.16
C GLN A 636 1.05 -13.43 21.15
N THR A 637 1.41 -14.71 21.21
CA THR A 637 2.81 -15.15 21.21
C THR A 637 3.52 -14.73 19.92
N ALA A 638 2.89 -15.00 18.77
CA ALA A 638 3.44 -14.59 17.46
C ALA A 638 3.62 -13.07 17.37
N LEU A 639 2.62 -12.29 17.81
CA LEU A 639 2.69 -10.81 17.78
C LEU A 639 3.78 -10.27 18.71
N ILE A 640 3.97 -10.85 19.88
CA ILE A 640 5.06 -10.46 20.80
C ILE A 640 6.43 -10.72 20.18
N VAL A 641 6.63 -11.88 19.52
CA VAL A 641 7.86 -12.18 18.78
C VAL A 641 8.10 -11.18 17.65
N LEU A 642 7.07 -10.88 16.86
CA LEU A 642 7.16 -9.88 15.79
C LEU A 642 7.52 -8.49 16.32
N MET A 643 6.86 -8.04 17.39
CA MET A 643 7.13 -6.76 18.05
C MET A 643 8.57 -6.69 18.56
N ALA A 644 9.06 -7.75 19.22
CA ALA A 644 10.45 -7.81 19.70
C ALA A 644 11.45 -7.70 18.54
N GLN A 645 11.23 -8.43 17.44
CA GLN A 645 12.15 -8.44 16.30
C GLN A 645 12.04 -7.22 15.41
N MET A 646 10.96 -6.46 15.46
CA MET A 646 10.92 -5.13 14.83
C MET A 646 11.65 -4.05 15.65
N GLY A 647 12.04 -4.36 16.89
CA GLY A 647 12.70 -3.42 17.80
C GLY A 647 11.74 -2.62 18.68
N SER A 648 10.55 -3.14 18.95
CA SER A 648 9.53 -2.55 19.83
C SER A 648 9.57 -3.16 21.23
N PHE A 649 9.12 -2.41 22.23
CA PHE A 649 8.72 -2.96 23.51
C PHE A 649 7.47 -3.83 23.33
N VAL A 650 7.28 -4.80 24.25
CA VAL A 650 6.27 -5.86 24.12
C VAL A 650 5.27 -5.83 25.28
N PRO A 651 4.01 -6.23 25.03
CA PRO A 651 2.97 -6.32 26.07
C PRO A 651 3.19 -7.55 26.99
N ALA A 652 4.18 -7.49 27.82
CA ALA A 652 4.53 -8.54 28.79
C ALA A 652 5.13 -7.92 30.05
N LYS A 653 5.22 -8.69 31.14
CA LYS A 653 5.99 -8.30 32.33
C LYS A 653 7.49 -8.42 32.08
N SER A 654 7.90 -9.48 31.38
CA SER A 654 9.24 -9.67 30.84
C SER A 654 9.19 -10.62 29.65
N ALA A 655 10.13 -10.48 28.73
CA ALA A 655 10.25 -11.38 27.58
C ALA A 655 11.71 -11.57 27.20
N THR A 656 12.12 -12.84 27.03
CA THR A 656 13.37 -13.23 26.37
C THR A 656 13.01 -13.93 25.08
N ILE A 657 13.49 -13.42 23.96
CA ILE A 657 13.11 -13.86 22.61
C ILE A 657 14.35 -14.26 21.84
N GLY A 658 14.57 -15.56 21.67
CA GLY A 658 15.53 -16.08 20.71
C GLY A 658 15.02 -15.83 19.29
N VAL A 659 15.87 -15.26 18.42
CA VAL A 659 15.48 -14.86 17.06
C VAL A 659 14.79 -16.00 16.29
N VAL A 660 13.68 -15.68 15.67
CA VAL A 660 12.86 -16.54 14.82
C VAL A 660 13.04 -16.09 13.38
N ASP A 661 13.34 -17.01 12.47
CA ASP A 661 13.57 -16.70 11.05
C ASP A 661 12.27 -16.56 10.25
N ARG A 662 11.25 -17.34 10.61
CA ARG A 662 9.93 -17.38 9.97
C ARG A 662 8.82 -17.60 10.98
N VAL A 663 7.70 -16.96 10.75
CA VAL A 663 6.47 -17.24 11.48
C VAL A 663 5.44 -17.73 10.48
N PHE A 664 4.86 -18.90 10.75
CA PHE A 664 3.76 -19.46 9.99
C PHE A 664 2.52 -19.60 10.85
N THR A 665 1.38 -19.26 10.28
CA THR A 665 0.11 -19.42 10.96
C THR A 665 -0.89 -20.21 10.09
N ARG A 666 -1.48 -21.25 10.67
CA ARG A 666 -2.67 -21.89 10.16
C ARG A 666 -3.77 -21.73 11.20
N ILE A 667 -4.66 -20.79 10.98
CA ILE A 667 -5.75 -20.44 11.90
C ILE A 667 -7.05 -20.47 11.08
N GLY A 668 -8.05 -21.24 11.51
CA GLY A 668 -9.32 -21.55 10.89
C GLY A 668 -9.66 -20.82 9.58
N ALA A 669 -9.89 -21.55 8.48
CA ALA A 669 -10.19 -20.96 7.20
C ALA A 669 -11.53 -20.22 7.21
N SER A 670 -11.59 -19.03 6.62
CA SER A 670 -12.83 -18.53 6.02
C SER A 670 -13.07 -19.33 4.72
N ASP A 671 -14.27 -19.79 4.49
CA ASP A 671 -14.67 -20.45 3.24
C ASP A 671 -14.29 -19.57 2.04
N ASP A 672 -13.34 -20.01 1.23
CA ASP A 672 -13.03 -19.36 -0.05
C ASP A 672 -13.91 -19.99 -1.15
N LEU A 673 -15.18 -19.61 -1.15
CA LEU A 673 -16.17 -20.08 -2.15
C LEU A 673 -15.77 -19.71 -3.59
N ALA A 674 -14.90 -18.70 -3.76
CA ALA A 674 -14.49 -18.23 -5.08
C ALA A 674 -13.50 -19.17 -5.77
N SER A 675 -12.67 -19.91 -5.03
CA SER A 675 -11.68 -20.84 -5.59
C SER A 675 -12.24 -22.23 -5.93
N GLY A 676 -13.49 -22.55 -5.54
CA GLY A 676 -14.10 -23.86 -5.76
C GLY A 676 -13.41 -25.03 -5.05
N GLN A 677 -12.42 -24.76 -4.18
CA GLN A 677 -11.72 -25.78 -3.40
C GLN A 677 -12.44 -26.04 -2.07
N SER A 678 -12.44 -27.31 -1.63
CA SER A 678 -12.96 -27.62 -0.30
C SER A 678 -12.07 -27.01 0.78
N THR A 679 -12.68 -26.60 1.90
CA THR A 679 -11.96 -26.07 3.08
C THR A 679 -10.84 -26.98 3.54
N PHE A 680 -11.02 -28.29 3.44
CA PHE A 680 -10.00 -29.29 3.76
C PHE A 680 -8.82 -29.27 2.79
N MET A 681 -9.06 -29.10 1.47
CA MET A 681 -7.98 -29.00 0.48
C MET A 681 -7.15 -27.73 0.67
N VAL A 682 -7.81 -26.61 0.96
CA VAL A 682 -7.12 -25.35 1.30
C VAL A 682 -6.25 -25.56 2.54
N GLU A 683 -6.78 -26.18 3.59
CA GLU A 683 -6.03 -26.50 4.81
C GLU A 683 -4.79 -27.35 4.53
N MET A 684 -4.94 -28.41 3.71
CA MET A 684 -3.82 -29.29 3.37
C MET A 684 -2.76 -28.60 2.51
N ASN A 685 -3.15 -27.73 1.59
CA ASN A 685 -2.23 -26.93 0.78
C ASN A 685 -1.42 -25.95 1.66
N GLU A 686 -2.08 -25.27 2.60
CA GLU A 686 -1.39 -24.38 3.56
C GLU A 686 -0.41 -25.17 4.42
N MET A 687 -0.82 -26.34 4.95
CA MET A 687 0.06 -27.21 5.74
C MET A 687 1.24 -27.74 4.93
N ALA A 688 1.04 -28.14 3.69
CA ALA A 688 2.12 -28.59 2.82
C ALA A 688 3.13 -27.46 2.58
N GLY A 689 2.65 -26.23 2.34
CA GLY A 689 3.49 -25.03 2.23
C GLY A 689 4.30 -24.76 3.48
N ILE A 690 3.68 -24.80 4.67
CA ILE A 690 4.34 -24.63 5.96
C ILE A 690 5.44 -25.67 6.15
N LEU A 691 5.13 -26.97 6.01
CA LEU A 691 6.08 -28.04 6.22
C LEU A 691 7.25 -28.04 5.22
N LYS A 692 7.03 -27.50 4.01
CA LYS A 692 8.06 -27.35 2.98
C LYS A 692 9.06 -26.23 3.29
N HIS A 693 8.58 -25.11 3.86
CA HIS A 693 9.39 -23.89 4.03
C HIS A 693 9.84 -23.62 5.46
N ALA A 694 9.25 -24.27 6.45
CA ALA A 694 9.63 -24.09 7.86
C ALA A 694 11.04 -24.64 8.13
N THR A 695 11.75 -24.02 9.04
CA THR A 695 13.08 -24.39 9.52
C THR A 695 13.04 -24.71 11.02
N ALA A 696 14.12 -25.24 11.56
CA ALA A 696 14.26 -25.47 13.01
C ALA A 696 14.23 -24.14 13.84
N SER A 697 14.44 -22.99 13.20
CA SER A 697 14.36 -21.68 13.86
C SER A 697 12.99 -21.00 13.72
N SER A 698 12.05 -21.62 13.01
CA SER A 698 10.71 -21.08 12.77
C SER A 698 9.79 -21.20 13.99
N LEU A 699 8.75 -20.36 14.02
CA LEU A 699 7.62 -20.45 14.95
C LEU A 699 6.35 -20.81 14.18
N LEU A 700 5.76 -21.94 14.53
CA LEU A 700 4.54 -22.45 13.90
C LEU A 700 3.34 -22.25 14.84
N ILE A 701 2.27 -21.63 14.33
CA ILE A 701 0.99 -21.44 15.02
C ILE A 701 -0.07 -22.25 14.26
N LEU A 702 -0.38 -23.43 14.77
CA LEU A 702 -1.26 -24.39 14.11
C LEU A 702 -2.55 -24.54 14.91
N ASP A 703 -3.67 -24.10 14.37
CA ASP A 703 -4.96 -24.10 15.07
C ASP A 703 -5.96 -25.02 14.35
N GLU A 704 -6.46 -26.02 15.09
CA GLU A 704 -7.52 -26.95 14.69
C GLU A 704 -7.22 -27.71 13.39
N ILE A 705 -6.04 -28.30 13.23
CA ILE A 705 -5.67 -29.10 12.07
C ILE A 705 -6.47 -30.39 12.01
N GLY A 706 -6.95 -30.76 10.82
CA GLY A 706 -7.71 -31.99 10.54
C GLY A 706 -9.22 -31.86 10.78
N ARG A 707 -9.76 -30.67 11.00
CA ARG A 707 -11.19 -30.44 11.29
C ARG A 707 -12.10 -30.62 10.05
N GLY A 708 -11.55 -30.44 8.86
CA GLY A 708 -12.32 -30.44 7.59
C GLY A 708 -12.66 -31.82 7.04
N THR A 709 -12.33 -32.94 7.74
CA THR A 709 -12.54 -34.31 7.29
C THR A 709 -13.15 -35.22 8.37
N SER A 710 -13.18 -36.53 8.18
CA SER A 710 -13.65 -37.47 9.20
C SER A 710 -12.77 -37.37 10.46
N THR A 711 -13.37 -37.66 11.63
CA THR A 711 -12.69 -37.53 12.93
C THR A 711 -11.38 -38.33 13.01
N PHE A 712 -11.39 -39.57 12.51
CA PHE A 712 -10.21 -40.43 12.58
C PHE A 712 -9.10 -40.01 11.60
N ASP A 713 -9.46 -39.64 10.34
CA ASP A 713 -8.49 -39.15 9.36
C ASP A 713 -7.90 -37.85 9.82
N GLY A 714 -8.74 -36.91 10.32
CA GLY A 714 -8.30 -35.62 10.83
C GLY A 714 -7.35 -35.77 12.01
N MET A 715 -7.66 -36.66 12.96
CA MET A 715 -6.79 -36.94 14.10
C MET A 715 -5.47 -37.60 13.66
N ALA A 716 -5.50 -38.52 12.70
CA ALA A 716 -4.29 -39.17 12.19
C ALA A 716 -3.37 -38.18 11.49
N ILE A 717 -3.92 -37.27 10.67
CA ILE A 717 -3.17 -36.20 10.03
C ILE A 717 -2.59 -35.24 11.07
N ALA A 718 -3.41 -34.77 12.04
CA ALA A 718 -2.99 -33.88 13.08
C ALA A 718 -1.82 -34.46 13.91
N ARG A 719 -1.90 -35.76 14.26
CA ARG A 719 -0.83 -36.49 14.94
C ARG A 719 0.44 -36.54 14.11
N ALA A 720 0.34 -36.93 12.84
CA ALA A 720 1.50 -37.03 11.95
C ALA A 720 2.18 -35.68 11.74
N VAL A 721 1.42 -34.59 11.59
CA VAL A 721 1.95 -33.22 11.50
C VAL A 721 2.68 -32.83 12.75
N LEU A 722 2.11 -33.08 13.94
CA LEU A 722 2.73 -32.77 15.22
C LEU A 722 4.03 -33.56 15.42
N GLU A 723 4.04 -34.87 15.12
CA GLU A 723 5.23 -35.72 15.17
C GLU A 723 6.33 -35.20 14.22
N TYR A 724 5.96 -34.78 13.00
CA TYR A 724 6.89 -34.18 12.06
C TYR A 724 7.51 -32.88 12.57
N CYS A 725 6.70 -31.97 13.15
CA CYS A 725 7.17 -30.71 13.71
C CYS A 725 8.05 -30.93 14.95
N ALA A 726 7.74 -31.94 15.78
CA ALA A 726 8.48 -32.22 17.00
C ALA A 726 9.82 -32.96 16.76
N ASP A 727 9.94 -33.73 15.69
CA ASP A 727 11.15 -34.50 15.39
C ASP A 727 12.30 -33.59 14.90
N LYS A 728 13.39 -33.47 15.69
CA LYS A 728 14.60 -32.72 15.34
C LYS A 728 15.31 -33.21 14.08
N ARG A 729 15.09 -34.46 13.68
CA ARG A 729 15.67 -35.02 12.44
C ARG A 729 14.92 -34.59 11.19
N ARG A 730 13.66 -34.18 11.35
CA ARG A 730 12.80 -33.73 10.24
C ARG A 730 12.69 -32.23 10.22
N LEU A 731 12.08 -31.61 11.22
CA LEU A 731 11.88 -30.17 11.29
C LEU A 731 12.42 -29.58 12.60
N GLY A 732 11.90 -29.99 13.75
CA GLY A 732 12.34 -29.51 15.06
C GLY A 732 11.99 -28.05 15.35
N ALA A 733 10.92 -27.51 14.75
CA ALA A 733 10.50 -26.11 14.90
C ALA A 733 9.71 -25.88 16.20
N LYS A 734 9.80 -24.65 16.74
CA LYS A 734 8.93 -24.20 17.83
C LYS A 734 7.49 -24.16 17.37
N THR A 735 6.62 -24.94 18.00
CA THR A 735 5.24 -25.14 17.53
C THR A 735 4.23 -24.94 18.66
N MET A 736 3.23 -24.10 18.44
CA MET A 736 2.01 -24.04 19.23
C MET A 736 0.87 -24.70 18.45
N PHE A 737 0.29 -25.76 19.02
CA PHE A 737 -0.67 -26.61 18.35
C PHE A 737 -1.99 -26.67 19.16
N ALA A 738 -2.99 -25.90 18.75
CA ALA A 738 -4.32 -26.00 19.35
C ALA A 738 -5.15 -27.08 18.69
N THR A 739 -5.79 -27.90 19.52
CA THR A 739 -6.59 -29.02 19.03
C THR A 739 -7.79 -29.32 19.93
N HIS A 740 -8.78 -29.96 19.34
CA HIS A 740 -9.91 -30.58 20.02
C HIS A 740 -9.74 -32.09 20.24
N TYR A 741 -8.69 -32.67 19.64
CA TYR A 741 -8.37 -34.07 19.81
C TYR A 741 -7.62 -34.25 21.12
N HIS A 742 -8.35 -34.65 22.19
CA HIS A 742 -7.78 -34.87 23.52
C HIS A 742 -6.76 -36.01 23.54
N GLU A 743 -6.90 -36.95 22.60
CA GLU A 743 -6.01 -38.09 22.42
C GLU A 743 -4.58 -37.69 22.09
N LEU A 744 -4.39 -36.53 21.43
CA LEU A 744 -3.05 -36.01 21.17
C LEU A 744 -2.28 -35.62 22.42
N SER A 745 -2.96 -35.47 23.56
CA SER A 745 -2.30 -35.18 24.83
C SER A 745 -1.42 -36.33 25.31
N ALA A 746 -1.64 -37.56 24.88
CA ALA A 746 -0.78 -38.71 25.19
C ALA A 746 0.63 -38.56 24.61
N LEU A 747 0.82 -37.75 23.58
CA LEU A 747 2.11 -37.56 22.93
C LEU A 747 3.16 -36.89 23.82
N GLU A 748 2.79 -36.22 24.92
CA GLU A 748 3.75 -35.70 25.91
C GLU A 748 4.60 -36.81 26.53
N GLY A 749 4.03 -37.99 26.73
CA GLY A 749 4.75 -39.17 27.23
C GLY A 749 5.49 -39.97 26.15
N GLU A 750 5.15 -39.81 24.91
CA GLU A 750 5.68 -40.59 23.77
C GLU A 750 6.79 -39.86 23.02
N LEU A 751 6.71 -38.53 22.91
CA LEU A 751 7.61 -37.71 22.12
C LEU A 751 8.41 -36.73 22.98
N GLY A 752 9.73 -36.74 22.81
CA GLY A 752 10.58 -35.71 23.42
C GLY A 752 10.36 -34.30 22.87
N GLY A 753 10.18 -33.31 23.72
CA GLY A 753 9.97 -31.91 23.36
C GLY A 753 8.51 -31.52 23.14
N VAL A 754 7.57 -32.39 23.47
CA VAL A 754 6.12 -32.10 23.46
C VAL A 754 5.63 -31.87 24.89
N ARG A 755 4.81 -30.82 25.07
CA ARG A 755 4.18 -30.47 26.34
C ARG A 755 2.73 -30.11 26.19
N ASN A 756 1.91 -30.51 27.14
CA ASN A 756 0.49 -30.20 27.19
C ASN A 756 0.23 -28.93 28.00
N TYR A 757 -0.65 -28.12 27.47
CA TYR A 757 -1.21 -26.95 28.11
C TYR A 757 -2.73 -26.96 27.92
N ASN A 758 -3.47 -26.46 28.88
CA ASN A 758 -4.91 -26.29 28.76
C ASN A 758 -5.33 -24.88 29.18
N ILE A 759 -6.43 -24.43 28.59
CA ILE A 759 -7.05 -23.17 28.99
C ILE A 759 -8.13 -23.46 30.04
N THR A 760 -7.99 -22.81 31.20
CA THR A 760 -8.83 -23.13 32.35
C THR A 760 -10.25 -22.58 32.22
N ALA A 761 -11.21 -23.44 32.55
CA ALA A 761 -12.61 -23.08 32.72
C ALA A 761 -13.12 -23.62 34.06
N LYS A 762 -14.02 -22.91 34.73
CA LYS A 762 -14.58 -23.32 36.02
C LYS A 762 -16.11 -23.31 35.97
N LYS A 763 -16.72 -24.37 36.48
CA LYS A 763 -18.18 -24.42 36.70
C LYS A 763 -18.51 -23.69 38.01
N GLN A 764 -19.29 -22.61 37.93
CA GLN A 764 -19.76 -21.86 39.09
C GLN A 764 -21.25 -21.67 39.02
N GLY A 765 -22.03 -22.15 39.97
CA GLY A 765 -23.48 -22.03 40.00
C GLY A 765 -24.21 -22.66 38.79
N GLY A 766 -23.65 -23.72 38.19
CA GLY A 766 -24.20 -24.40 37.01
C GLY A 766 -23.89 -23.69 35.68
N THR A 767 -23.15 -22.60 35.69
CA THR A 767 -22.68 -21.87 34.51
C THR A 767 -21.18 -22.04 34.33
N LEU A 768 -20.71 -22.18 33.10
CA LEU A 768 -19.29 -22.25 32.74
C LEU A 768 -18.70 -20.83 32.70
N VAL A 769 -17.64 -20.62 33.47
CA VAL A 769 -16.88 -19.35 33.47
C VAL A 769 -15.49 -19.65 32.89
N PHE A 770 -15.14 -18.96 31.81
CA PHE A 770 -13.81 -19.04 31.21
C PHE A 770 -12.84 -18.16 31.97
N LEU A 771 -11.85 -18.76 32.64
CA LEU A 771 -10.82 -18.02 33.35
C LEU A 771 -9.75 -17.45 32.42
N ARG A 772 -9.69 -17.95 31.18
CA ARG A 772 -8.74 -17.51 30.13
C ARG A 772 -7.26 -17.63 30.53
N LYS A 773 -6.96 -18.44 31.54
CA LYS A 773 -5.59 -18.71 32.00
C LYS A 773 -5.10 -20.04 31.43
N ILE A 774 -3.94 -20.00 30.78
CA ILE A 774 -3.24 -21.20 30.29
C ILE A 774 -2.45 -21.80 31.45
N VAL A 775 -2.60 -23.09 31.63
CA VAL A 775 -1.86 -23.85 32.64
C VAL A 775 -1.26 -25.11 32.03
N ARG A 776 -0.20 -25.62 32.58
CA ARG A 776 0.44 -26.88 32.16
C ARG A 776 -0.44 -28.06 32.49
N GLY A 777 -0.49 -29.03 31.60
CA GLY A 777 -1.25 -30.29 31.72
C GLY A 777 -2.35 -30.39 30.64
N ALA A 778 -2.89 -31.61 30.50
CA ALA A 778 -4.01 -31.88 29.60
C ALA A 778 -5.34 -31.35 30.18
N ALA A 779 -6.35 -31.10 29.31
CA ALA A 779 -7.69 -30.82 29.78
C ALA A 779 -8.39 -32.14 30.15
N ASP A 780 -9.03 -32.18 31.32
CA ASP A 780 -9.68 -33.37 31.83
C ASP A 780 -11.11 -33.55 31.25
N ASP A 781 -11.79 -32.46 30.84
CA ASP A 781 -13.20 -32.46 30.38
C ASP A 781 -13.42 -31.76 29.01
N SER A 782 -14.38 -32.28 28.25
CA SER A 782 -14.94 -31.56 27.09
C SER A 782 -16.10 -30.65 27.54
N TYR A 783 -16.11 -29.40 27.10
CA TYR A 783 -17.13 -28.40 27.50
C TYR A 783 -18.09 -28.02 26.36
N GLY A 784 -18.12 -28.78 25.27
CA GLY A 784 -18.93 -28.44 24.07
C GLY A 784 -20.42 -28.26 24.35
N ILE A 785 -21.01 -29.11 25.19
CA ILE A 785 -22.44 -29.03 25.56
C ILE A 785 -22.72 -27.82 26.46
N GLU A 786 -21.79 -27.48 27.36
CA GLU A 786 -21.88 -26.28 28.21
C GLU A 786 -21.79 -25.00 27.38
N VAL A 787 -20.92 -24.97 26.39
CA VAL A 787 -20.83 -23.84 25.42
C VAL A 787 -22.11 -23.72 24.61
N ALA A 788 -22.69 -24.83 24.14
CA ALA A 788 -23.96 -24.83 23.44
C ALA A 788 -25.12 -24.27 24.32
N LYS A 789 -25.12 -24.57 25.61
CA LYS A 789 -26.05 -23.97 26.58
C LYS A 789 -25.87 -22.47 26.72
N LEU A 790 -24.61 -21.99 26.83
CA LEU A 790 -24.29 -20.56 26.89
C LEU A 790 -24.71 -19.80 25.60
N ALA A 791 -24.65 -20.48 24.44
CA ALA A 791 -25.11 -19.94 23.16
C ALA A 791 -26.64 -19.87 23.02
N GLY A 792 -27.39 -20.36 24.02
CA GLY A 792 -28.84 -20.29 24.04
C GLY A 792 -29.59 -21.46 23.38
N LEU A 793 -28.92 -22.60 23.19
CA LEU A 793 -29.64 -23.81 22.69
C LEU A 793 -30.70 -24.22 23.71
N PRO A 794 -31.91 -24.70 23.27
CA PRO A 794 -32.99 -25.14 24.16
C PRO A 794 -32.55 -26.20 25.14
N ASP A 795 -33.01 -26.14 26.42
CA ASP A 795 -32.62 -27.11 27.47
C ASP A 795 -32.98 -28.54 27.11
N SER A 796 -34.03 -28.76 26.33
CA SER A 796 -34.42 -30.12 25.83
C SER A 796 -33.36 -30.71 24.90
N VAL A 797 -32.70 -29.91 24.05
CA VAL A 797 -31.60 -30.33 23.16
C VAL A 797 -30.34 -30.60 24.00
N ILE A 798 -30.04 -29.72 24.94
CA ILE A 798 -28.89 -29.88 25.86
C ILE A 798 -29.00 -31.14 26.70
N SER A 799 -30.20 -31.43 27.23
CA SER A 799 -30.44 -32.64 28.03
C SER A 799 -30.26 -33.94 27.19
N LYS A 800 -30.76 -33.94 25.96
CA LYS A 800 -30.56 -35.09 25.04
C LYS A 800 -29.08 -35.24 24.66
N ALA A 801 -28.40 -34.13 24.37
CA ALA A 801 -26.99 -34.17 24.03
C ALA A 801 -26.13 -34.76 25.16
N LYS A 802 -26.42 -34.42 26.42
CA LYS A 802 -25.77 -35.01 27.59
C LYS A 802 -26.02 -36.51 27.72
N GLY A 803 -27.25 -36.98 27.38
CA GLY A 803 -27.58 -38.39 27.33
C GLY A 803 -26.76 -39.14 26.29
N TYR A 804 -26.71 -38.65 25.06
CA TYR A 804 -25.92 -39.24 23.99
C TYR A 804 -24.41 -39.23 24.27
N LEU A 805 -23.88 -38.13 24.85
CA LEU A 805 -22.48 -38.10 25.25
C LEU A 805 -22.12 -39.23 26.20
N LYS A 806 -22.99 -39.43 27.21
CA LYS A 806 -22.79 -40.50 28.21
C LYS A 806 -22.90 -41.93 27.58
N GLU A 807 -23.77 -42.10 26.58
CA GLU A 807 -23.85 -43.33 25.83
C GLU A 807 -22.59 -43.61 24.99
N LEU A 808 -22.06 -42.58 24.31
CA LEU A 808 -20.84 -42.67 23.51
C LEU A 808 -19.60 -42.93 24.38
N GLU A 809 -19.48 -42.29 25.50
CA GLU A 809 -18.38 -42.53 26.46
C GLU A 809 -18.46 -43.95 27.06
N SER A 810 -19.66 -44.48 27.30
CA SER A 810 -19.86 -45.84 27.84
C SER A 810 -19.66 -46.94 26.81
N SER A 811 -19.88 -46.63 25.51
CA SER A 811 -19.78 -47.63 24.41
C SER A 811 -18.33 -47.83 23.93
N GLY A 812 -17.35 -47.17 24.55
CA GLY A 812 -15.95 -47.43 24.22
C GLY A 812 -15.55 -47.07 22.79
N ILE A 813 -16.25 -46.18 22.11
CA ILE A 813 -15.90 -45.64 20.80
C ILE A 813 -14.92 -44.48 20.98
N GLY A 814 -13.89 -44.72 21.76
CA GLY A 814 -12.63 -44.02 21.75
C GLY A 814 -11.58 -44.97 21.16
N PRO A 815 -10.53 -44.51 20.54
CA PRO A 815 -9.49 -45.39 20.03
C PRO A 815 -8.86 -46.16 21.17
N ALA A 816 -9.28 -47.45 21.30
CA ALA A 816 -8.68 -48.37 22.28
C ALA A 816 -7.19 -48.51 21.96
N VAL A 817 -6.34 -48.10 22.89
CA VAL A 817 -4.95 -48.56 22.93
C VAL A 817 -4.95 -50.04 23.17
N THR A 818 -4.98 -50.84 22.10
CA THR A 818 -4.76 -52.29 22.16
C THR A 818 -3.27 -52.56 22.20
N PRO A 819 -2.79 -53.39 23.19
CA PRO A 819 -1.41 -53.87 23.16
C PRO A 819 -1.21 -54.78 21.95
N LYS A 820 -0.04 -54.70 21.35
CA LYS A 820 0.39 -55.53 20.21
C LYS A 820 0.03 -56.99 20.38
N ALA A 821 -0.81 -57.57 19.52
CA ALA A 821 -0.82 -58.95 19.13
C ALA A 821 -0.63 -59.01 17.64
N ALA A 822 0.15 -59.98 17.21
CA ALA A 822 0.74 -60.13 15.89
C ALA A 822 -0.29 -60.42 14.81
N ASP A 823 0.07 -59.98 13.61
CA ASP A 823 -0.30 -60.42 12.28
C ASP A 823 -1.74 -60.99 12.06
N ASP A 824 -2.59 -60.11 11.49
CA ASP A 824 -3.48 -60.50 10.39
C ASP A 824 -4.00 -59.20 9.74
N GLN A 825 -3.21 -58.61 8.82
CA GLN A 825 -3.66 -57.54 7.92
C GLN A 825 -4.49 -58.18 6.80
N ILE A 826 -5.84 -58.17 6.94
CA ILE A 826 -6.71 -58.28 5.77
C ILE A 826 -6.69 -56.92 5.05
N SER A 827 -6.11 -56.89 3.86
CA SER A 827 -6.09 -55.71 3.00
C SER A 827 -7.50 -55.33 2.53
N LEU A 828 -7.86 -54.05 2.52
CA LEU A 828 -9.15 -53.59 1.95
C LEU A 828 -9.35 -54.00 0.47
N ALA A 829 -8.24 -54.37 -0.23
CA ALA A 829 -8.29 -54.91 -1.58
C ALA A 829 -8.87 -56.32 -1.66
N ASP A 830 -8.91 -57.13 -0.56
CA ASP A 830 -9.41 -58.49 -0.53
C ASP A 830 -10.94 -58.58 -0.36
N VAL A 831 -11.57 -57.57 0.25
CA VAL A 831 -13.04 -57.57 0.49
C VAL A 831 -13.85 -57.40 -0.79
N GLY A 832 -13.41 -56.57 -1.71
CA GLY A 832 -14.05 -56.41 -3.03
C GLY A 832 -13.80 -57.57 -3.97
N ALA A 833 -12.64 -58.21 -3.87
CA ALA A 833 -12.28 -59.38 -4.67
C ALA A 833 -13.08 -60.61 -4.26
N ASP A 834 -13.39 -60.82 -3.00
CA ASP A 834 -14.21 -61.93 -2.49
C ASP A 834 -15.69 -61.78 -2.88
N GLU A 835 -16.25 -60.58 -2.87
CA GLU A 835 -17.63 -60.34 -3.32
C GLU A 835 -17.84 -60.62 -4.83
N VAL A 836 -16.89 -60.21 -5.65
CA VAL A 836 -16.89 -60.47 -7.10
C VAL A 836 -16.72 -61.95 -7.38
N ARG A 837 -15.87 -62.65 -6.65
CA ARG A 837 -15.63 -64.08 -6.73
C ARG A 837 -16.87 -64.87 -6.30
N ASP A 838 -17.54 -64.52 -5.25
CA ASP A 838 -18.77 -65.18 -4.76
C ASP A 838 -19.92 -65.06 -5.77
N ILE A 839 -20.10 -63.91 -6.40
CA ILE A 839 -21.12 -63.72 -7.46
C ILE A 839 -20.77 -64.55 -8.66
N LEU A 840 -19.54 -64.66 -9.12
CA LEU A 840 -19.10 -65.49 -10.24
C LEU A 840 -19.31 -66.96 -9.96
N LEU A 841 -19.02 -67.44 -8.75
CA LEU A 841 -19.20 -68.87 -8.37
C LEU A 841 -20.69 -69.32 -8.26
N ARG A 842 -21.60 -68.39 -7.97
CA ARG A 842 -23.07 -68.69 -7.88
C ARG A 842 -23.77 -68.51 -9.20
N THR A 843 -23.11 -67.94 -10.23
CA THR A 843 -23.75 -67.66 -11.52
C THR A 843 -23.52 -68.82 -12.51
N ASP A 844 -24.58 -69.44 -12.95
CA ASP A 844 -24.49 -70.41 -14.04
C ASP A 844 -24.56 -69.69 -15.38
N VAL A 845 -23.39 -69.57 -16.02
CA VAL A 845 -23.21 -68.82 -17.27
C VAL A 845 -23.99 -69.40 -18.43
N ASN A 846 -24.35 -70.73 -18.39
CA ASN A 846 -25.07 -71.37 -19.45
C ASN A 846 -26.59 -71.06 -19.45
N THR A 847 -27.11 -70.47 -18.40
CA THR A 847 -28.52 -70.09 -18.28
C THR A 847 -28.77 -68.57 -18.57
N LEU A 848 -27.70 -67.78 -18.80
CA LEU A 848 -27.82 -66.37 -19.07
C LEU A 848 -28.02 -66.01 -20.54
N THR A 849 -28.92 -65.11 -20.82
CA THR A 849 -29.03 -64.51 -22.14
C THR A 849 -27.82 -63.51 -22.36
N PRO A 850 -27.49 -63.21 -23.62
CA PRO A 850 -26.36 -62.23 -23.88
C PRO A 850 -26.54 -60.90 -23.22
N LEU A 851 -27.77 -60.42 -23.04
CA LEU A 851 -28.02 -59.11 -22.38
C LEU A 851 -27.83 -59.22 -20.87
N GLU A 852 -28.28 -60.33 -20.25
CA GLU A 852 -28.06 -60.53 -18.80
C GLU A 852 -26.60 -60.77 -18.48
N ALA A 853 -25.86 -61.48 -19.34
CA ALA A 853 -24.39 -61.62 -19.18
C ALA A 853 -23.63 -60.28 -19.27
N MET A 854 -24.06 -59.42 -20.19
CA MET A 854 -23.49 -58.06 -20.29
C MET A 854 -23.78 -57.19 -19.04
N ASN A 855 -25.00 -57.22 -18.53
CA ASN A 855 -25.40 -56.50 -17.32
C ASN A 855 -24.64 -57.04 -16.11
N LEU A 856 -24.50 -58.32 -15.96
CA LEU A 856 -23.73 -58.93 -14.88
C LEU A 856 -22.26 -58.59 -14.95
N LEU A 857 -21.66 -58.58 -16.14
CA LEU A 857 -20.28 -58.11 -16.34
C LEU A 857 -20.11 -56.66 -15.95
N PHE A 858 -21.10 -55.81 -16.22
CA PHE A 858 -21.07 -54.41 -15.86
C PHE A 858 -21.14 -54.20 -14.33
N GLU A 859 -21.98 -54.99 -13.65
CA GLU A 859 -22.06 -55.00 -12.18
C GLU A 859 -20.78 -55.51 -11.53
N LEU A 860 -20.22 -56.60 -12.04
CA LEU A 860 -18.94 -57.15 -11.56
C LEU A 860 -17.79 -56.15 -11.75
N GLN A 861 -17.74 -55.47 -12.90
CA GLN A 861 -16.74 -54.46 -13.18
C GLN A 861 -16.89 -53.23 -12.25
N LYS A 862 -18.12 -52.82 -11.94
CA LYS A 862 -18.39 -51.74 -11.01
C LYS A 862 -17.95 -52.11 -9.58
N LYS A 863 -18.24 -53.36 -9.13
CA LYS A 863 -17.80 -53.89 -7.82
C LYS A 863 -16.28 -54.08 -7.74
N ALA A 864 -15.63 -54.48 -8.83
CA ALA A 864 -14.17 -54.63 -8.89
C ALA A 864 -13.39 -53.28 -8.91
N ARG A 865 -14.08 -52.15 -9.20
CA ARG A 865 -13.51 -50.79 -9.19
C ARG A 865 -13.82 -50.00 -7.91
N ALA A 866 -14.77 -50.47 -7.12
CA ALA A 866 -15.12 -49.87 -5.83
C ALA A 866 -14.20 -50.41 -4.73
#